data_a0f7fb81a08338a06e02c1cef9b16b6d
#
_entry.id   a0f7fb81a08338a06e02c1cef9b16b6d
#
_cell.length_a   1.000
_cell.length_b   1.000
_cell.length_c   1.000
_cell.angle_alpha   90.00
_cell.angle_beta   90.00
_cell.angle_gamma   90.00
#
_symmetry.space_group_name_H-M   'P 1'
#
loop_
_entity.id
_entity.type
_entity.pdbx_description
1 polymer ?
#
loop_
_entity_poly.entity_id
_entity_poly.type
_entity_poly.pdbx_seq_one_letter_code
_entity_poly.pdbx_strand_id
1 'polypeptide(L)'
;MRKSWNRGAGARLWAACLSLVALLLLLASACTGYVEGTADPGAGSGLGDAPTGNQLMCQPGQTACRGACVDLQSANNDCGTCGAVCTAPAVCANGSCNAACAAGFQKCGDACINFSTDSNHCGGCDKVCDAGVPCYGGVCGCPDSVLFCQGQCFDPMSDPAHCGSCETACMGGAACIDGKCACAAGEQLCGAECSNLNSPTHCGSCDKACAAGEICAVTSCIPSTQACPAGLTRCGDACVNLQTTASSCGACGTKCAGGQACSAGVCGCAAGKTACNGGCVDLSLSSLHCGACGTTCTAGQSCQSGQCKCAAATDIVCDNACADPKTDVNHCGDCATKCVGGLPCTDGKCACPEGETLCGGKCLSTDATATDCGGCGMACPVGESCQAGKCSGAFGDSCTSTLAVGISIDEIDVYQVGKIPVMQADKAVAKADRPADVIQGKSGRVRVFIKLESGWVNRTVSARLLLSNGDVKSKYFSKRNVTQVSAENSFATTFNFDVKAEDFTATTRYAVEIVECDGTPAGTAGKARFPVTDDQELVTRQTGVVKIRFIPLNANGHTAASDTARLDLYKAYAALMYPASGVEYTVSDPLSISGTVSAQGDGWSEALDQISALHEKDNAPADTYYFGLFQPTDTLGQYCGSGCVAGIGFVTNTQSSARHQRVALGLSYNDITSAQTMAHEVGHNQGRQHSPCGGAASPDPNYPYAGAKIGWWGFEAPEKLHNPATDTDIMGYCKNLWISDYTYRLLTDRVAFINGAA
;
A
#
# COMPACT_ATOMS: atom_id res chain seq x y z
N MET A 1 0.57 71.14 40.99
CA MET A 1 -0.57 72.03 40.78
C MET A 1 -1.55 71.34 39.85
N ARG A 2 -2.84 71.41 40.10
CA ARG A 2 -3.89 70.49 39.75
C ARG A 2 -4.08 70.28 38.25
N LYS A 3 -4.16 69.01 37.85
CA LYS A 3 -4.52 68.52 36.52
C LYS A 3 -6.03 68.32 36.36
N SER A 4 -6.57 68.86 35.27
CA SER A 4 -7.93 68.60 34.80
C SER A 4 -7.98 67.26 34.04
N TRP A 5 -8.93 66.43 34.38
CA TRP A 5 -9.21 65.14 33.68
C TRP A 5 -10.11 65.44 32.50
N ASN A 6 -9.68 64.93 31.34
CA ASN A 6 -10.49 64.91 30.12
C ASN A 6 -11.06 63.48 29.89
N ARG A 7 -12.37 63.32 29.96
CA ARG A 7 -13.11 62.09 29.66
C ARG A 7 -13.27 62.01 28.13
N GLY A 8 -12.60 61.08 27.51
CA GLY A 8 -12.78 60.86 26.07
C GLY A 8 -12.06 59.67 25.44
N ALA A 9 -11.42 58.83 26.23
CA ALA A 9 -10.58 57.73 25.69
C ALA A 9 -11.14 56.30 25.91
N GLY A 10 -12.33 56.15 26.52
CA GLY A 10 -12.86 54.81 26.86
C GLY A 10 -13.66 54.08 25.77
N ALA A 11 -14.12 54.77 24.74
CA ALA A 11 -15.00 54.16 23.73
C ALA A 11 -14.28 53.64 22.46
N ARG A 12 -12.99 53.97 22.29
CA ARG A 12 -12.21 53.55 21.11
C ARG A 12 -11.33 52.29 21.37
N LEU A 13 -11.09 51.96 22.64
CA LEU A 13 -10.36 50.75 22.99
C LEU A 13 -11.24 49.45 22.93
N TRP A 14 -12.54 49.59 23.15
CA TRP A 14 -13.44 48.41 23.04
C TRP A 14 -13.71 47.96 21.60
N ALA A 15 -13.68 48.88 20.63
CA ALA A 15 -13.83 48.53 19.23
C ALA A 15 -12.56 47.85 18.63
N ALA A 16 -11.38 48.21 19.18
CA ALA A 16 -10.12 47.60 18.74
C ALA A 16 -9.91 46.15 19.31
N CYS A 17 -10.38 45.91 20.54
CA CYS A 17 -10.31 44.56 21.13
C CYS A 17 -11.28 43.57 20.47
N LEU A 18 -12.48 43.99 20.08
CA LEU A 18 -13.43 43.14 19.36
C LEU A 18 -12.97 42.80 17.93
N SER A 19 -12.23 43.67 17.28
CA SER A 19 -11.65 43.42 15.95
C SER A 19 -10.44 42.48 16.03
N LEU A 20 -9.67 42.45 17.09
CA LEU A 20 -8.55 41.53 17.29
C LEU A 20 -9.04 40.12 17.68
N VAL A 21 -10.12 40.02 18.47
CA VAL A 21 -10.71 38.72 18.82
C VAL A 21 -11.40 38.07 17.60
N ALA A 22 -12.02 38.86 16.71
CA ALA A 22 -12.58 38.35 15.44
C ALA A 22 -11.48 37.96 14.46
N LEU A 23 -10.30 38.57 14.48
CA LEU A 23 -9.16 38.22 13.63
C LEU A 23 -8.42 36.96 14.15
N LEU A 24 -8.37 36.75 15.48
CA LEU A 24 -7.81 35.55 16.10
C LEU A 24 -8.74 34.32 15.98
N LEU A 25 -10.06 34.53 15.91
CA LEU A 25 -11.02 33.48 15.64
C LEU A 25 -11.08 33.08 14.15
N LEU A 26 -10.58 33.92 13.24
CA LEU A 26 -10.43 33.59 11.80
C LEU A 26 -9.11 32.90 11.49
N LEU A 27 -8.14 32.91 12.39
CA LEU A 27 -6.85 32.20 12.23
C LEU A 27 -6.87 30.74 12.80
N ALA A 28 -7.94 30.35 13.53
CA ALA A 28 -8.13 29.00 14.06
C ALA A 28 -9.01 28.11 13.15
N SER A 29 -9.41 28.57 11.97
CA SER A 29 -10.23 27.80 11.01
C SER A 29 -9.40 27.42 9.78
N ALA A 30 -8.31 26.70 9.99
CA ALA A 30 -7.49 26.25 8.89
C ALA A 30 -7.18 24.76 9.05
N CYS A 31 -7.88 23.99 8.32
CA CYS A 31 -7.66 22.64 7.80
C CYS A 31 -8.85 21.69 8.00
N THR A 32 -10.01 22.07 7.48
CA THR A 32 -11.03 21.08 7.16
C THR A 32 -11.40 21.25 5.69
N GLY A 33 -10.84 20.42 4.84
CA GLY A 33 -11.30 20.28 3.47
C GLY A 33 -12.65 19.56 3.46
N TYR A 34 -13.74 20.30 3.62
CA TYR A 34 -15.08 19.80 3.35
C TYR A 34 -15.40 20.06 1.89
N VAL A 35 -15.73 19.04 1.14
CA VAL A 35 -16.37 19.15 -0.16
C VAL A 35 -17.86 18.97 0.06
N GLU A 36 -18.62 20.05 0.11
CA GLU A 36 -20.08 19.99 -0.01
C GLU A 36 -20.44 19.79 -1.47
N GLY A 37 -21.01 18.62 -1.77
CA GLY A 37 -21.73 18.37 -2.99
C GLY A 37 -23.18 18.83 -2.84
N THR A 38 -23.56 19.89 -3.52
CA THR A 38 -24.95 20.33 -3.64
C THR A 38 -25.75 19.31 -4.44
N ALA A 39 -26.77 18.74 -3.82
CA ALA A 39 -27.79 17.98 -4.48
C ALA A 39 -28.85 18.92 -5.08
N ASP A 40 -29.14 18.78 -6.35
CA ASP A 40 -30.31 19.36 -6.99
C ASP A 40 -31.33 18.24 -7.25
N PRO A 41 -32.62 18.41 -6.87
CA PRO A 41 -33.63 17.38 -7.04
C PRO A 41 -34.42 17.57 -8.35
N GLY A 42 -34.31 16.59 -9.23
CA GLY A 42 -35.14 16.54 -10.46
C GLY A 42 -35.79 15.18 -10.65
N ALA A 43 -37.05 15.09 -10.29
CA ALA A 43 -37.92 13.93 -10.48
C ALA A 43 -38.21 13.64 -11.96
N GLY A 44 -38.31 12.36 -12.30
CA GLY A 44 -38.76 11.90 -13.58
C GLY A 44 -39.16 10.43 -13.57
N SER A 45 -40.38 10.16 -13.21
CA SER A 45 -41.08 8.87 -13.35
C SER A 45 -41.21 8.44 -14.80
N GLY A 46 -41.00 7.16 -15.10
CA GLY A 46 -41.27 6.55 -16.37
C GLY A 46 -41.36 5.04 -16.29
N LEU A 47 -42.56 4.51 -16.13
CA LEU A 47 -42.94 3.11 -16.33
C LEU A 47 -42.76 2.70 -17.80
N GLY A 48 -42.34 1.48 -18.06
CA GLY A 48 -42.36 0.91 -19.41
C GLY A 48 -41.82 -0.52 -19.49
N ASP A 49 -42.69 -1.47 -19.32
CA ASP A 49 -42.80 -2.81 -19.92
C ASP A 49 -41.59 -3.69 -20.20
N ALA A 50 -41.68 -4.89 -19.65
CA ALA A 50 -40.94 -6.08 -20.03
C ALA A 50 -41.29 -6.59 -21.44
N PRO A 51 -40.33 -7.25 -22.13
CA PRO A 51 -40.71 -8.51 -22.77
C PRO A 51 -39.81 -9.69 -22.36
N THR A 52 -40.49 -10.79 -22.20
CA THR A 52 -40.07 -12.18 -22.06
C THR A 52 -38.89 -12.61 -22.93
N GLY A 53 -37.90 -13.26 -22.32
CA GLY A 53 -36.96 -14.07 -23.06
C GLY A 53 -35.53 -14.13 -22.43
N ASN A 54 -35.19 -15.26 -21.84
CA ASN A 54 -33.86 -15.61 -21.26
C ASN A 54 -33.47 -14.80 -20.04
N GLN A 55 -33.91 -15.21 -18.87
CA GLN A 55 -33.31 -14.71 -17.61
C GLN A 55 -31.90 -15.20 -17.53
N LEU A 56 -30.96 -14.23 -17.57
CA LEU A 56 -29.56 -14.48 -17.23
C LEU A 56 -29.53 -14.95 -15.77
N MET A 57 -29.16 -16.19 -15.54
CA MET A 57 -28.96 -16.75 -14.19
C MET A 57 -27.62 -16.26 -13.68
N CYS A 58 -27.63 -15.23 -12.86
CA CYS A 58 -26.44 -14.69 -12.21
C CYS A 58 -26.09 -15.51 -10.95
N GLN A 59 -24.82 -15.51 -10.60
CA GLN A 59 -24.34 -16.17 -9.38
C GLN A 59 -24.90 -15.50 -8.12
N PRO A 60 -24.97 -16.19 -6.98
CA PRO A 60 -25.36 -15.58 -5.70
C PRO A 60 -24.53 -14.32 -5.41
N GLY A 61 -25.20 -13.21 -5.14
CA GLY A 61 -24.57 -11.90 -4.92
C GLY A 61 -24.46 -11.01 -6.16
N GLN A 62 -24.74 -11.53 -7.33
CA GLN A 62 -24.77 -10.75 -8.57
C GLN A 62 -26.20 -10.42 -9.02
N THR A 63 -26.37 -9.28 -9.66
CA THR A 63 -27.63 -8.81 -10.23
C THR A 63 -27.50 -8.67 -11.75
N ALA A 64 -28.52 -9.09 -12.48
CA ALA A 64 -28.55 -8.92 -13.93
C ALA A 64 -28.83 -7.45 -14.28
N CYS A 65 -27.83 -6.75 -14.80
CA CYS A 65 -27.90 -5.37 -15.23
C CYS A 65 -27.59 -5.28 -16.71
N ARG A 66 -28.52 -4.82 -17.52
CA ARG A 66 -28.32 -4.60 -18.97
C ARG A 66 -27.76 -5.81 -19.73
N GLY A 67 -28.13 -7.04 -19.33
CA GLY A 67 -27.68 -8.26 -19.98
C GLY A 67 -26.32 -8.80 -19.52
N ALA A 68 -25.78 -8.25 -18.45
CA ALA A 68 -24.58 -8.77 -17.77
C ALA A 68 -24.86 -9.00 -16.28
N CYS A 69 -24.21 -10.00 -15.71
CA CYS A 69 -24.25 -10.22 -14.26
C CYS A 69 -23.18 -9.33 -13.59
N VAL A 70 -23.60 -8.42 -12.72
CA VAL A 70 -22.71 -7.50 -12.01
C VAL A 70 -22.91 -7.58 -10.51
N ASP A 71 -21.85 -7.41 -9.77
CA ASP A 71 -21.90 -7.23 -8.33
C ASP A 71 -22.13 -5.74 -8.00
N LEU A 72 -23.33 -5.42 -7.55
CA LEU A 72 -23.72 -4.06 -7.19
C LEU A 72 -22.94 -3.50 -5.98
N GLN A 73 -22.22 -4.34 -5.24
CA GLN A 73 -21.43 -3.89 -4.09
C GLN A 73 -20.07 -3.33 -4.49
N SER A 74 -19.55 -3.71 -5.67
CA SER A 74 -18.20 -3.37 -6.12
C SER A 74 -18.12 -2.75 -7.52
N ALA A 75 -19.15 -2.88 -8.35
CA ALA A 75 -19.13 -2.41 -9.74
C ALA A 75 -19.33 -0.89 -9.83
N ASN A 76 -18.35 -0.14 -10.29
CA ASN A 76 -18.39 1.33 -10.40
C ASN A 76 -19.47 1.87 -11.34
N ASN A 77 -19.89 1.11 -12.35
CA ASN A 77 -20.90 1.53 -13.32
C ASN A 77 -22.33 1.14 -12.93
N ASP A 78 -22.46 0.36 -11.83
CA ASP A 78 -23.72 -0.19 -11.35
C ASP A 78 -23.76 -0.23 -9.81
N CYS A 79 -23.20 0.78 -9.15
CA CYS A 79 -22.98 0.78 -7.71
C CYS A 79 -24.28 0.93 -6.91
N GLY A 80 -24.65 -0.11 -6.15
CA GLY A 80 -25.86 -0.20 -5.35
C GLY A 80 -27.12 -0.45 -6.18
N THR A 81 -27.15 0.00 -7.42
CA THR A 81 -28.25 -0.22 -8.38
C THR A 81 -27.74 -0.22 -9.81
N CYS A 82 -28.38 -0.98 -10.70
CA CYS A 82 -28.02 -0.98 -12.12
C CYS A 82 -28.03 0.44 -12.69
N GLY A 83 -26.91 0.86 -13.26
CA GLY A 83 -26.74 2.16 -13.89
C GLY A 83 -26.30 3.29 -12.98
N ALA A 84 -26.11 3.06 -11.70
CA ALA A 84 -25.52 4.05 -10.81
C ALA A 84 -24.01 4.07 -10.98
N VAL A 85 -23.47 5.13 -11.58
CA VAL A 85 -22.06 5.28 -11.91
C VAL A 85 -21.35 6.10 -10.83
N CYS A 86 -20.29 5.57 -10.26
CA CYS A 86 -19.38 6.33 -9.41
C CYS A 86 -18.45 7.16 -10.28
N THR A 87 -18.45 8.48 -10.08
CA THR A 87 -17.53 9.38 -10.80
C THR A 87 -16.17 9.45 -10.07
N ALA A 88 -15.07 9.34 -10.83
CA ALA A 88 -13.72 9.46 -10.25
C ALA A 88 -13.56 10.78 -9.46
N PRO A 89 -12.94 10.78 -8.27
CA PRO A 89 -12.11 9.70 -7.69
C PRO A 89 -12.86 8.65 -6.84
N ALA A 90 -14.20 8.73 -6.75
CA ALA A 90 -15.00 7.78 -5.97
C ALA A 90 -15.03 6.39 -6.63
N VAL A 91 -15.03 5.36 -5.79
CA VAL A 91 -15.16 3.95 -6.19
C VAL A 91 -16.34 3.30 -5.49
N CYS A 92 -16.93 2.30 -6.12
CA CYS A 92 -18.03 1.57 -5.51
C CYS A 92 -17.52 0.72 -4.33
N ALA A 93 -18.05 0.96 -3.16
CA ALA A 93 -17.74 0.20 -1.97
C ALA A 93 -19.03 -0.06 -1.18
N ASN A 94 -19.38 -1.35 -1.00
CA ASN A 94 -20.62 -1.79 -0.35
C ASN A 94 -21.89 -1.12 -0.94
N GLY A 95 -21.98 -1.04 -2.26
CA GLY A 95 -23.11 -0.46 -2.96
C GLY A 95 -23.26 1.06 -2.84
N SER A 96 -22.20 1.75 -2.42
CA SER A 96 -22.17 3.21 -2.31
C SER A 96 -20.88 3.76 -2.91
N CYS A 97 -20.96 4.91 -3.59
CA CYS A 97 -19.77 5.58 -4.13
C CYS A 97 -19.00 6.29 -3.02
N ASN A 98 -17.81 5.82 -2.70
CA ASN A 98 -16.95 6.34 -1.62
C ASN A 98 -15.56 6.72 -2.15
N ALA A 99 -14.88 7.64 -1.48
CA ALA A 99 -13.52 8.06 -1.85
C ALA A 99 -12.44 7.00 -1.55
N ALA A 100 -12.76 6.02 -0.70
CA ALA A 100 -11.89 4.90 -0.35
C ALA A 100 -12.71 3.61 -0.26
N CYS A 101 -12.04 2.47 -0.43
CA CYS A 101 -12.67 1.17 -0.27
C CYS A 101 -13.07 0.92 1.19
N ALA A 102 -14.19 0.21 1.39
CA ALA A 102 -14.61 -0.23 2.71
C ALA A 102 -13.62 -1.24 3.31
N ALA A 103 -13.67 -1.43 4.63
CA ALA A 103 -12.87 -2.44 5.31
C ALA A 103 -13.06 -3.83 4.67
N GLY A 104 -11.97 -4.54 4.38
CA GLY A 104 -11.98 -5.83 3.68
C GLY A 104 -11.92 -5.74 2.16
N PHE A 105 -11.98 -4.54 1.58
CA PHE A 105 -11.84 -4.32 0.14
C PHE A 105 -10.58 -3.52 -0.16
N GLN A 106 -9.91 -3.85 -1.26
CA GLN A 106 -8.73 -3.15 -1.73
C GLN A 106 -8.95 -2.59 -3.13
N LYS A 107 -8.31 -1.46 -3.42
CA LYS A 107 -8.48 -0.76 -4.70
C LYS A 107 -7.66 -1.44 -5.80
N CYS A 108 -8.33 -1.87 -6.87
CA CYS A 108 -7.72 -2.33 -8.10
C CYS A 108 -8.21 -1.48 -9.27
N GLY A 109 -7.34 -0.64 -9.81
CA GLY A 109 -7.77 0.34 -10.80
C GLY A 109 -8.84 1.28 -10.22
N ASP A 110 -10.02 1.27 -10.83
CA ASP A 110 -11.15 2.10 -10.41
C ASP A 110 -12.22 1.31 -9.60
N ALA A 111 -11.92 0.10 -9.14
CA ALA A 111 -12.84 -0.74 -8.38
C ALA A 111 -12.29 -1.11 -7.01
N CYS A 112 -13.20 -1.32 -6.04
CA CYS A 112 -12.90 -1.91 -4.74
C CYS A 112 -13.18 -3.40 -4.77
N ILE A 113 -12.16 -4.22 -4.63
CA ILE A 113 -12.23 -5.68 -4.77
C ILE A 113 -11.95 -6.35 -3.42
N ASN A 114 -12.74 -7.37 -3.12
CA ASN A 114 -12.45 -8.24 -1.98
C ASN A 114 -11.51 -9.36 -2.43
N PHE A 115 -10.22 -9.22 -2.12
CA PHE A 115 -9.20 -10.19 -2.49
C PHE A 115 -9.38 -11.57 -1.83
N SER A 116 -10.20 -11.65 -0.78
CA SER A 116 -10.44 -12.94 -0.11
C SER A 116 -11.47 -13.81 -0.81
N THR A 117 -12.30 -13.24 -1.69
CA THR A 117 -13.43 -13.98 -2.29
C THR A 117 -13.56 -13.80 -3.80
N ASP A 118 -12.91 -12.80 -4.39
CA ASP A 118 -13.00 -12.55 -5.84
C ASP A 118 -12.01 -13.43 -6.61
N SER A 119 -12.52 -14.36 -7.43
CA SER A 119 -11.69 -15.28 -8.20
C SER A 119 -10.88 -14.61 -9.32
N ASN A 120 -11.22 -13.40 -9.73
CA ASN A 120 -10.44 -12.65 -10.73
C ASN A 120 -9.34 -11.79 -10.09
N HIS A 121 -9.37 -11.63 -8.76
CA HIS A 121 -8.43 -10.80 -8.01
C HIS A 121 -8.03 -11.48 -6.68
N CYS A 122 -7.83 -12.80 -6.72
CA CYS A 122 -7.62 -13.59 -5.52
C CYS A 122 -6.25 -13.34 -4.88
N GLY A 123 -6.22 -12.63 -3.74
CA GLY A 123 -5.01 -12.25 -3.06
C GLY A 123 -4.23 -11.10 -3.70
N GLY A 124 -4.78 -10.47 -4.77
CA GLY A 124 -4.16 -9.31 -5.41
C GLY A 124 -4.82 -8.91 -6.73
N CYS A 125 -4.61 -7.66 -7.19
CA CYS A 125 -5.27 -7.09 -8.37
C CYS A 125 -5.08 -7.90 -9.65
N ASP A 126 -3.93 -8.54 -9.82
CA ASP A 126 -3.56 -9.25 -11.06
C ASP A 126 -3.56 -10.78 -10.90
N LYS A 127 -4.07 -11.30 -9.79
CA LYS A 127 -4.12 -12.73 -9.52
C LYS A 127 -5.50 -13.30 -9.86
N VAL A 128 -5.59 -13.99 -10.98
CA VAL A 128 -6.79 -14.68 -11.44
C VAL A 128 -6.66 -16.15 -11.12
N CYS A 129 -7.66 -16.73 -10.46
CA CYS A 129 -7.74 -18.17 -10.28
C CYS A 129 -8.05 -18.85 -11.63
N ASP A 130 -7.61 -20.09 -11.81
CA ASP A 130 -7.96 -20.89 -12.98
C ASP A 130 -9.49 -20.96 -13.14
N ALA A 131 -9.93 -21.13 -14.38
CA ALA A 131 -11.36 -21.11 -14.71
C ALA A 131 -12.16 -22.10 -13.83
N GLY A 132 -13.08 -21.54 -13.05
CA GLY A 132 -13.95 -22.30 -12.14
C GLY A 132 -13.36 -22.56 -10.75
N VAL A 133 -12.13 -22.15 -10.46
CA VAL A 133 -11.54 -22.27 -9.12
C VAL A 133 -11.97 -21.09 -8.24
N PRO A 134 -12.62 -21.32 -7.09
CA PRO A 134 -13.04 -20.23 -6.19
C PRO A 134 -11.85 -19.62 -5.45
N CYS A 135 -12.02 -18.38 -5.01
CA CYS A 135 -11.10 -17.71 -4.10
C CYS A 135 -11.58 -17.86 -2.65
N TYR A 136 -10.75 -18.45 -1.81
CA TYR A 136 -10.98 -18.55 -0.38
C TYR A 136 -9.82 -17.93 0.40
N GLY A 137 -10.10 -16.85 1.15
CA GLY A 137 -9.09 -16.18 1.97
C GLY A 137 -7.91 -15.61 1.20
N GLY A 138 -8.09 -15.29 -0.10
CA GLY A 138 -7.03 -14.75 -0.96
C GLY A 138 -6.13 -15.81 -1.60
N VAL A 139 -6.51 -17.09 -1.50
CA VAL A 139 -5.84 -18.20 -2.15
C VAL A 139 -6.83 -18.92 -3.08
N CYS A 140 -6.39 -19.25 -4.29
CA CYS A 140 -7.20 -20.01 -5.23
C CYS A 140 -7.32 -21.47 -4.77
N GLY A 141 -8.55 -21.97 -4.55
CA GLY A 141 -8.84 -23.32 -4.10
C GLY A 141 -9.74 -23.38 -2.86
N CYS A 142 -9.86 -24.57 -2.29
CA CYS A 142 -10.64 -24.81 -1.09
C CYS A 142 -9.76 -24.82 0.17
N PRO A 143 -10.34 -24.65 1.37
CA PRO A 143 -9.66 -24.93 2.65
C PRO A 143 -9.12 -26.35 2.71
N ASP A 144 -8.10 -26.58 3.51
CA ASP A 144 -7.54 -27.93 3.74
C ASP A 144 -8.62 -28.89 4.22
N SER A 145 -8.54 -30.13 3.77
CA SER A 145 -9.51 -31.22 4.04
C SER A 145 -10.86 -31.09 3.32
N VAL A 146 -11.02 -30.14 2.41
CA VAL A 146 -12.24 -29.93 1.62
C VAL A 146 -11.97 -30.26 0.16
N LEU A 147 -12.90 -30.96 -0.51
CA LEU A 147 -12.79 -31.32 -1.92
C LEU A 147 -13.29 -30.17 -2.81
N PHE A 148 -12.53 -29.87 -3.85
CA PHE A 148 -12.98 -29.01 -4.93
C PHE A 148 -13.64 -29.82 -6.04
N CYS A 149 -14.96 -29.67 -6.21
CA CYS A 149 -15.74 -30.38 -7.19
C CYS A 149 -16.64 -29.44 -7.97
N GLN A 150 -16.54 -29.43 -9.30
CA GLN A 150 -17.41 -28.68 -10.21
C GLN A 150 -17.55 -27.18 -9.86
N GLY A 151 -16.45 -26.54 -9.41
CA GLY A 151 -16.46 -25.10 -9.10
C GLY A 151 -16.87 -24.74 -7.67
N GLN A 152 -17.11 -25.72 -6.79
CA GLN A 152 -17.49 -25.51 -5.39
C GLN A 152 -16.69 -26.39 -4.43
N CYS A 153 -16.59 -25.95 -3.18
CA CYS A 153 -15.91 -26.68 -2.12
C CYS A 153 -16.92 -27.50 -1.30
N PHE A 154 -16.66 -28.79 -1.12
CA PHE A 154 -17.52 -29.73 -0.38
C PHE A 154 -16.72 -30.46 0.70
N ASP A 155 -17.37 -30.65 1.86
CA ASP A 155 -16.79 -31.46 2.92
C ASP A 155 -16.95 -32.95 2.59
N PRO A 156 -15.86 -33.67 2.27
CA PRO A 156 -15.94 -35.07 1.90
C PRO A 156 -16.40 -35.99 3.03
N MET A 157 -16.38 -35.51 4.27
CA MET A 157 -16.72 -36.30 5.43
C MET A 157 -18.21 -36.28 5.74
N SER A 158 -18.96 -35.30 5.22
CA SER A 158 -20.36 -35.09 5.57
C SER A 158 -21.31 -34.80 4.39
N ASP A 159 -20.78 -34.42 3.21
CA ASP A 159 -21.62 -34.13 2.04
C ASP A 159 -22.10 -35.38 1.33
N PRO A 160 -23.44 -35.64 1.23
CA PRO A 160 -23.95 -36.85 0.59
C PRO A 160 -23.73 -36.89 -0.92
N ALA A 161 -23.56 -35.74 -1.59
CA ALA A 161 -23.34 -35.70 -3.03
C ALA A 161 -21.87 -35.90 -3.42
N HIS A 162 -20.92 -35.68 -2.47
CA HIS A 162 -19.47 -35.75 -2.69
C HIS A 162 -18.76 -36.52 -1.56
N CYS A 163 -19.34 -37.66 -1.16
CA CYS A 163 -18.89 -38.41 0.02
C CYS A 163 -17.56 -39.14 -0.21
N GLY A 164 -16.49 -38.65 0.42
CA GLY A 164 -15.13 -39.17 0.30
C GLY A 164 -14.44 -38.83 -1.03
N SER A 165 -15.19 -38.45 -2.08
CA SER A 165 -14.63 -38.02 -3.37
C SER A 165 -15.65 -37.24 -4.19
N CYS A 166 -15.18 -36.48 -5.19
CA CYS A 166 -16.07 -35.66 -6.07
C CYS A 166 -17.10 -36.51 -6.85
N GLU A 167 -16.86 -37.79 -7.08
CA GLU A 167 -17.67 -38.66 -7.92
C GLU A 167 -18.61 -39.56 -7.12
N THR A 168 -18.48 -39.57 -5.80
CA THR A 168 -19.25 -40.48 -4.94
C THR A 168 -20.48 -39.77 -4.37
N ALA A 169 -21.63 -39.98 -5.01
CA ALA A 169 -22.90 -39.59 -4.43
C ALA A 169 -23.54 -40.73 -3.65
N CYS A 170 -23.98 -40.49 -2.43
CA CYS A 170 -24.71 -41.45 -1.64
C CYS A 170 -26.14 -41.58 -2.17
N MET A 171 -26.48 -42.73 -2.73
CA MET A 171 -27.78 -43.02 -3.34
C MET A 171 -28.77 -43.63 -2.34
N GLY A 172 -30.05 -43.60 -2.68
CA GLY A 172 -31.10 -44.34 -1.95
C GLY A 172 -31.33 -43.87 -0.51
N GLY A 173 -31.01 -42.62 -0.19
CA GLY A 173 -31.19 -42.04 1.15
C GLY A 173 -30.06 -42.37 2.13
N ALA A 174 -28.93 -42.90 1.65
CA ALA A 174 -27.73 -43.03 2.46
C ALA A 174 -27.13 -41.65 2.79
N ALA A 175 -26.65 -41.48 4.00
CA ALA A 175 -25.92 -40.30 4.44
C ALA A 175 -24.40 -40.47 4.25
N CYS A 176 -23.68 -39.39 4.09
CA CYS A 176 -22.22 -39.41 4.20
C CYS A 176 -21.82 -39.35 5.69
N ILE A 177 -21.18 -40.39 6.13
CA ILE A 177 -20.69 -40.51 7.51
C ILE A 177 -19.19 -40.84 7.45
N ASP A 178 -18.36 -39.89 7.93
CA ASP A 178 -16.90 -40.06 7.93
C ASP A 178 -16.32 -40.45 6.54
N GLY A 179 -16.82 -39.82 5.47
CA GLY A 179 -16.37 -40.04 4.09
C GLY A 179 -16.87 -41.35 3.46
N LYS A 180 -17.87 -41.99 4.03
CA LYS A 180 -18.46 -43.22 3.51
C LYS A 180 -19.99 -43.11 3.50
N CYS A 181 -20.58 -43.59 2.41
CA CYS A 181 -22.04 -43.67 2.34
C CYS A 181 -22.55 -44.80 3.26
N ALA A 182 -23.37 -44.43 4.21
CA ALA A 182 -23.97 -45.38 5.16
C ALA A 182 -25.44 -45.10 5.35
N CYS A 183 -26.24 -46.12 5.60
CA CYS A 183 -27.64 -45.99 5.98
C CYS A 183 -27.77 -45.56 7.44
N ALA A 184 -28.91 -44.97 7.80
CA ALA A 184 -29.23 -44.65 9.18
C ALA A 184 -29.24 -45.91 10.08
N ALA A 185 -29.03 -45.72 11.39
CA ALA A 185 -29.06 -46.83 12.34
C ALA A 185 -30.39 -47.60 12.25
N GLY A 186 -30.32 -48.92 12.06
CA GLY A 186 -31.46 -49.80 11.85
C GLY A 186 -31.96 -49.93 10.40
N GLU A 187 -31.28 -49.29 9.48
CA GLU A 187 -31.44 -49.51 8.01
C GLU A 187 -30.24 -50.25 7.42
N GLN A 188 -30.45 -50.94 6.33
CA GLN A 188 -29.41 -51.62 5.58
C GLN A 188 -29.52 -51.27 4.10
N LEU A 189 -28.39 -51.17 3.41
CA LEU A 189 -28.35 -50.95 1.99
C LEU A 189 -28.85 -52.20 1.27
N CYS A 190 -30.04 -52.13 0.67
CA CYS A 190 -30.66 -53.20 -0.09
C CYS A 190 -30.68 -52.80 -1.57
N GLY A 191 -29.72 -53.33 -2.34
CA GLY A 191 -29.48 -52.82 -3.69
C GLY A 191 -28.90 -51.43 -3.69
N ALA A 192 -29.65 -50.44 -4.21
CA ALA A 192 -29.25 -49.03 -4.27
C ALA A 192 -29.95 -48.13 -3.25
N GLU A 193 -30.76 -48.67 -2.33
CA GLU A 193 -31.57 -47.92 -1.39
C GLU A 193 -31.40 -48.35 0.05
N CYS A 194 -31.37 -47.40 0.98
CA CYS A 194 -31.42 -47.68 2.40
C CYS A 194 -32.82 -48.15 2.80
N SER A 195 -32.94 -49.38 3.18
CA SER A 195 -34.19 -50.00 3.54
C SER A 195 -34.31 -50.30 5.03
N ASN A 196 -35.45 -49.97 5.58
CA ASN A 196 -35.78 -50.32 6.95
C ASN A 196 -36.07 -51.81 7.01
N LEU A 197 -35.25 -52.58 7.74
CA LEU A 197 -35.43 -54.03 7.89
C LEU A 197 -36.67 -54.44 8.70
N ASN A 198 -37.46 -53.44 9.19
CA ASN A 198 -38.76 -53.66 9.77
C ASN A 198 -39.93 -53.42 8.76
N SER A 199 -39.63 -53.24 7.46
CA SER A 199 -40.66 -53.14 6.43
C SER A 199 -41.15 -54.50 5.98
N PRO A 200 -42.39 -54.64 5.48
CA PRO A 200 -42.89 -55.92 4.96
C PRO A 200 -42.12 -56.45 3.77
N THR A 201 -41.45 -55.56 3.00
CA THR A 201 -40.65 -55.89 1.83
C THR A 201 -39.20 -56.34 2.18
N HIS A 202 -38.69 -56.01 3.37
CA HIS A 202 -37.33 -56.28 3.83
C HIS A 202 -37.33 -56.67 5.32
N CYS A 203 -38.15 -57.69 5.68
CA CYS A 203 -38.34 -58.04 7.09
C CYS A 203 -37.16 -58.84 7.67
N GLY A 204 -36.26 -58.14 8.38
CA GLY A 204 -35.06 -58.72 8.99
C GLY A 204 -33.87 -58.90 8.06
N SER A 205 -34.07 -58.79 6.75
CA SER A 205 -32.99 -58.83 5.71
C SER A 205 -33.50 -58.26 4.39
N CYS A 206 -32.54 -57.88 3.51
CA CYS A 206 -32.90 -57.30 2.21
C CYS A 206 -33.75 -58.24 1.31
N ASP A 207 -33.60 -59.54 1.43
CA ASP A 207 -34.24 -60.54 0.56
C ASP A 207 -35.50 -61.17 1.15
N LYS A 208 -35.95 -60.73 2.33
CA LYS A 208 -37.07 -61.37 3.01
C LYS A 208 -38.30 -60.47 2.99
N ALA A 209 -39.22 -60.79 2.12
CA ALA A 209 -40.54 -60.17 2.08
C ALA A 209 -41.57 -61.01 2.84
N CYS A 210 -42.49 -60.35 3.53
CA CYS A 210 -43.64 -60.97 4.18
C CYS A 210 -44.70 -61.31 3.14
N ALA A 211 -45.46 -62.40 3.37
CA ALA A 211 -46.55 -62.79 2.52
C ALA A 211 -47.78 -61.82 2.63
N ALA A 212 -48.62 -61.83 1.63
CA ALA A 212 -49.84 -61.04 1.64
C ALA A 212 -50.70 -61.31 2.89
N GLY A 213 -51.04 -60.27 3.68
CA GLY A 213 -51.75 -60.43 4.96
C GLY A 213 -50.84 -60.53 6.19
N GLU A 214 -49.53 -60.48 6.02
CA GLU A 214 -48.55 -60.41 7.13
C GLU A 214 -47.94 -59.03 7.24
N ILE A 215 -47.46 -58.68 8.44
CA ILE A 215 -46.72 -57.48 8.78
C ILE A 215 -45.36 -57.83 9.36
N CYS A 216 -44.36 -56.97 9.21
CA CYS A 216 -43.06 -57.18 9.77
C CYS A 216 -43.00 -56.78 11.24
N ALA A 217 -42.57 -57.67 12.11
CA ALA A 217 -42.26 -57.41 13.51
C ALA A 217 -40.80 -57.71 13.80
N VAL A 218 -39.97 -56.68 13.79
CA VAL A 218 -38.50 -56.65 13.97
C VAL A 218 -37.78 -57.44 12.85
N THR A 219 -37.85 -58.78 12.86
CA THR A 219 -37.15 -59.65 11.89
C THR A 219 -38.04 -60.80 11.41
N SER A 220 -39.31 -60.83 11.85
CA SER A 220 -40.23 -61.91 11.58
C SER A 220 -41.57 -61.40 11.03
N CYS A 221 -42.07 -62.12 10.04
CA CYS A 221 -43.41 -61.84 9.51
C CYS A 221 -44.47 -62.45 10.45
N ILE A 222 -45.46 -61.67 10.86
CA ILE A 222 -46.57 -62.07 11.69
C ILE A 222 -47.91 -61.74 10.98
N PRO A 223 -48.99 -62.46 11.24
CA PRO A 223 -50.28 -62.14 10.64
C PRO A 223 -50.72 -60.68 10.96
N SER A 224 -51.26 -59.97 9.99
CA SER A 224 -51.72 -58.58 10.13
C SER A 224 -52.82 -58.39 11.18
N THR A 225 -53.52 -59.43 11.56
CA THR A 225 -54.52 -59.46 12.60
C THR A 225 -53.91 -59.57 14.01
N GLN A 226 -52.63 -59.92 14.12
CA GLN A 226 -51.95 -60.10 15.38
C GLN A 226 -51.46 -58.72 15.91
N ALA A 227 -51.56 -58.54 17.22
CA ALA A 227 -51.00 -57.34 17.88
C ALA A 227 -49.48 -57.37 17.85
N CYS A 228 -48.89 -56.18 17.76
CA CYS A 228 -47.42 -56.07 17.83
C CYS A 228 -46.85 -56.61 19.16
N PRO A 229 -45.72 -57.26 19.18
CA PRO A 229 -44.99 -57.62 20.38
C PRO A 229 -44.80 -56.47 21.37
N ALA A 230 -44.71 -56.77 22.65
CA ALA A 230 -44.53 -55.76 23.71
C ALA A 230 -43.32 -54.87 23.41
N GLY A 231 -43.49 -53.54 23.59
CA GLY A 231 -42.47 -52.56 23.31
C GLY A 231 -42.38 -52.08 21.85
N LEU A 232 -43.23 -52.65 20.95
CA LEU A 232 -43.33 -52.21 19.56
C LEU A 232 -44.70 -51.53 19.32
N THR A 233 -44.69 -50.51 18.47
CA THR A 233 -45.88 -49.77 18.03
C THR A 233 -46.18 -50.12 16.59
N ARG A 234 -47.45 -50.32 16.27
CA ARG A 234 -47.88 -50.58 14.88
C ARG A 234 -47.81 -49.28 14.06
N CYS A 235 -47.01 -49.26 13.03
CA CYS A 235 -46.87 -48.16 12.08
C CYS A 235 -47.18 -48.70 10.66
N GLY A 236 -48.41 -48.56 10.21
CA GLY A 236 -48.85 -49.17 8.95
C GLY A 236 -48.72 -50.72 8.98
N ASP A 237 -47.96 -51.26 8.08
CA ASP A 237 -47.72 -52.72 7.90
C ASP A 237 -46.42 -53.17 8.60
N ALA A 238 -45.96 -52.48 9.62
CA ALA A 238 -44.78 -52.83 10.43
C ALA A 238 -45.00 -52.60 11.93
N CYS A 239 -44.38 -53.45 12.76
CA CYS A 239 -44.25 -53.22 14.17
C CYS A 239 -42.83 -52.67 14.45
N VAL A 240 -42.74 -51.40 14.88
CA VAL A 240 -41.45 -50.68 15.03
C VAL A 240 -41.26 -50.24 16.49
N ASN A 241 -40.00 -50.17 16.89
CA ASN A 241 -39.64 -49.58 18.19
C ASN A 241 -39.43 -48.10 17.99
N LEU A 242 -40.40 -47.27 18.46
CA LEU A 242 -40.31 -45.79 18.36
C LEU A 242 -39.14 -45.16 19.12
N GLN A 243 -38.51 -45.96 20.04
CA GLN A 243 -37.41 -45.47 20.85
C GLN A 243 -36.04 -45.62 20.13
N THR A 244 -35.97 -46.50 19.10
CA THR A 244 -34.68 -46.86 18.51
C THR A 244 -34.69 -46.90 16.97
N THR A 245 -35.88 -46.88 16.34
CA THR A 245 -35.98 -46.97 14.88
C THR A 245 -35.87 -45.63 14.22
N ALA A 246 -34.79 -45.37 13.47
CA ALA A 246 -34.51 -44.06 12.84
C ALA A 246 -35.57 -43.63 11.80
N SER A 247 -36.27 -44.56 11.15
CA SER A 247 -37.33 -44.28 10.20
C SER A 247 -38.68 -43.96 10.85
N SER A 248 -38.82 -44.14 12.17
CA SER A 248 -40.04 -43.90 12.94
C SER A 248 -39.68 -43.49 14.40
N CYS A 249 -38.90 -42.46 14.57
CA CYS A 249 -38.35 -42.08 15.87
C CYS A 249 -39.33 -41.20 16.64
N GLY A 250 -39.78 -41.65 17.83
CA GLY A 250 -40.74 -40.99 18.71
C GLY A 250 -42.20 -41.12 18.18
N ALA A 251 -42.42 -41.18 16.87
CA ALA A 251 -43.74 -41.38 16.24
C ALA A 251 -43.58 -42.09 14.89
N CYS A 252 -44.69 -42.76 14.47
CA CYS A 252 -44.69 -43.42 13.14
C CYS A 252 -44.39 -42.45 12.02
N GLY A 253 -43.46 -42.79 11.12
CA GLY A 253 -43.09 -41.97 9.96
C GLY A 253 -42.17 -40.76 10.27
N THR A 254 -41.77 -40.52 11.51
CA THR A 254 -40.81 -39.50 11.86
C THR A 254 -39.38 -40.03 11.56
N LYS A 255 -38.83 -39.65 10.42
CA LYS A 255 -37.54 -40.06 9.97
C LYS A 255 -36.44 -39.14 10.50
N CYS A 256 -35.39 -39.69 11.09
CA CYS A 256 -34.21 -38.94 11.46
C CYS A 256 -33.46 -38.45 10.22
N ALA A 257 -32.94 -37.23 10.23
CA ALA A 257 -32.12 -36.66 9.14
C ALA A 257 -30.77 -37.39 9.02
N GLY A 258 -30.07 -37.16 7.92
CA GLY A 258 -28.87 -37.91 7.55
C GLY A 258 -27.84 -38.07 8.67
N GLY A 259 -27.49 -39.30 8.96
CA GLY A 259 -26.49 -39.66 9.97
C GLY A 259 -26.96 -39.59 11.42
N GLN A 260 -28.20 -39.18 11.70
CA GLN A 260 -28.79 -39.21 13.05
C GLN A 260 -29.31 -40.61 13.42
N ALA A 261 -29.09 -40.98 14.65
CA ALA A 261 -29.69 -42.17 15.24
C ALA A 261 -30.90 -41.82 16.07
N CYS A 262 -31.87 -42.73 16.19
CA CYS A 262 -32.96 -42.62 17.15
C CYS A 262 -32.53 -43.17 18.51
N SER A 263 -32.58 -42.32 19.52
CA SER A 263 -32.30 -42.75 20.90
C SER A 263 -33.38 -42.19 21.85
N ALA A 264 -34.02 -43.08 22.59
CA ALA A 264 -35.12 -42.73 23.47
C ALA A 264 -36.25 -41.96 22.79
N GLY A 265 -36.53 -42.23 21.50
CA GLY A 265 -37.56 -41.56 20.72
C GLY A 265 -37.20 -40.15 20.23
N VAL A 266 -35.93 -39.79 20.28
CA VAL A 266 -35.41 -38.50 19.81
C VAL A 266 -34.27 -38.73 18.82
N CYS A 267 -34.34 -38.04 17.68
CA CYS A 267 -33.27 -38.06 16.69
C CYS A 267 -32.08 -37.23 17.17
N GLY A 268 -30.90 -37.80 17.13
CA GLY A 268 -29.66 -37.11 17.55
C GLY A 268 -28.44 -37.68 16.87
N CYS A 269 -27.39 -36.89 16.80
CA CYS A 269 -26.08 -37.33 16.31
C CYS A 269 -25.34 -38.18 17.38
N ALA A 270 -24.41 -39.01 16.93
CA ALA A 270 -23.50 -39.74 17.82
C ALA A 270 -22.73 -38.76 18.73
N ALA A 271 -22.27 -39.25 19.90
CA ALA A 271 -21.49 -38.46 20.84
C ALA A 271 -20.30 -37.76 20.15
N GLY A 272 -20.13 -36.47 20.39
CA GLY A 272 -19.08 -35.66 19.78
C GLY A 272 -19.45 -35.01 18.43
N LYS A 273 -20.61 -35.35 17.85
CA LYS A 273 -21.09 -34.75 16.60
C LYS A 273 -22.30 -33.86 16.82
N THR A 274 -22.44 -32.82 16.02
CA THR A 274 -23.55 -31.84 16.05
C THR A 274 -24.32 -31.91 14.73
N ALA A 275 -25.64 -31.77 14.80
CA ALA A 275 -26.48 -31.71 13.60
C ALA A 275 -26.31 -30.35 12.90
N CYS A 276 -25.73 -30.36 11.71
CA CYS A 276 -25.57 -29.16 10.86
C CYS A 276 -26.12 -29.44 9.47
N ASN A 277 -27.05 -28.61 9.00
CA ASN A 277 -27.62 -28.66 7.63
C ASN A 277 -28.10 -30.06 7.19
N GLY A 278 -28.62 -30.86 8.13
CA GLY A 278 -29.15 -32.20 7.85
C GLY A 278 -28.13 -33.33 7.96
N GLY A 279 -26.86 -33.05 8.27
CA GLY A 279 -25.83 -34.05 8.54
C GLY A 279 -25.30 -33.99 9.99
N CYS A 280 -24.62 -35.05 10.43
CA CYS A 280 -23.93 -35.08 11.71
C CYS A 280 -22.45 -34.77 11.53
N VAL A 281 -22.00 -33.60 11.97
CA VAL A 281 -20.68 -33.08 11.72
C VAL A 281 -19.87 -33.03 13.02
N ASP A 282 -18.60 -33.37 12.96
CA ASP A 282 -17.64 -33.15 14.05
C ASP A 282 -17.12 -31.72 13.96
N LEU A 283 -17.62 -30.84 14.84
CA LEU A 283 -17.23 -29.43 14.87
C LEU A 283 -15.76 -29.21 15.28
N SER A 284 -15.09 -30.24 15.79
CA SER A 284 -13.67 -30.13 16.15
C SER A 284 -12.72 -30.37 14.98
N LEU A 285 -13.22 -30.91 13.87
CA LEU A 285 -12.42 -31.36 12.73
C LEU A 285 -12.88 -30.79 11.38
N SER A 286 -14.18 -30.49 11.23
CA SER A 286 -14.72 -30.04 9.94
C SER A 286 -14.34 -28.60 9.63
N SER A 287 -13.60 -28.37 8.55
CA SER A 287 -13.19 -27.02 8.11
C SER A 287 -14.34 -26.16 7.60
N LEU A 288 -15.52 -26.74 7.27
CA LEU A 288 -16.72 -25.98 6.90
C LEU A 288 -17.65 -25.70 8.09
N HIS A 289 -17.43 -26.32 9.23
CA HIS A 289 -18.25 -26.20 10.43
C HIS A 289 -17.41 -26.10 11.71
N CYS A 290 -16.29 -25.41 11.67
CA CYS A 290 -15.30 -25.40 12.74
C CYS A 290 -15.78 -24.64 13.99
N GLY A 291 -15.98 -25.37 15.09
CA GLY A 291 -16.47 -24.84 16.36
C GLY A 291 -17.98 -24.56 16.38
N ALA A 292 -18.59 -24.29 15.24
CA ALA A 292 -20.05 -24.09 15.10
C ALA A 292 -20.52 -24.41 13.69
N CYS A 293 -21.81 -24.77 13.53
CA CYS A 293 -22.38 -25.00 12.20
C CYS A 293 -22.25 -23.77 11.29
N GLY A 294 -21.69 -23.93 10.10
CA GLY A 294 -21.51 -22.89 9.09
C GLY A 294 -20.27 -22.00 9.30
N THR A 295 -19.46 -22.26 10.32
CA THR A 295 -18.18 -21.56 10.50
C THR A 295 -17.12 -22.21 9.63
N THR A 296 -16.80 -21.59 8.51
CA THR A 296 -15.83 -22.10 7.54
C THR A 296 -14.46 -21.51 7.80
N CYS A 297 -13.44 -22.37 7.84
CA CYS A 297 -12.04 -21.95 7.84
C CYS A 297 -11.66 -21.39 6.46
N THR A 298 -10.76 -20.42 6.43
CA THR A 298 -10.25 -19.84 5.18
C THR A 298 -9.18 -20.74 4.57
N ALA A 299 -8.79 -20.45 3.32
CA ALA A 299 -7.74 -21.22 2.63
C ALA A 299 -6.42 -21.21 3.42
N GLY A 300 -5.76 -22.35 3.50
CA GLY A 300 -4.55 -22.55 4.31
C GLY A 300 -4.82 -22.82 5.79
N GLN A 301 -6.09 -22.80 6.23
CA GLN A 301 -6.49 -23.16 7.59
C GLN A 301 -7.17 -24.54 7.61
N SER A 302 -6.94 -25.28 8.69
CA SER A 302 -7.66 -26.48 9.03
C SER A 302 -8.34 -26.33 10.38
N CYS A 303 -9.47 -27.04 10.57
CA CYS A 303 -10.12 -27.06 11.87
C CYS A 303 -9.36 -27.98 12.83
N GLN A 304 -8.87 -27.41 13.90
CA GLN A 304 -8.14 -28.12 14.94
C GLN A 304 -8.79 -27.84 16.29
N SER A 305 -9.41 -28.86 16.87
CA SER A 305 -10.12 -28.77 18.16
C SER A 305 -11.18 -27.65 18.19
N GLY A 306 -11.93 -27.46 17.09
CA GLY A 306 -12.99 -26.47 16.96
C GLY A 306 -12.51 -25.03 16.75
N GLN A 307 -11.26 -24.85 16.35
CA GLN A 307 -10.69 -23.56 15.96
C GLN A 307 -9.98 -23.66 14.63
N CYS A 308 -10.20 -22.68 13.75
CA CYS A 308 -9.46 -22.59 12.50
C CYS A 308 -8.02 -22.18 12.80
N LYS A 309 -7.06 -23.01 12.44
CA LYS A 309 -5.63 -22.80 12.63
C LYS A 309 -4.87 -23.02 11.33
N CYS A 310 -3.77 -22.33 11.17
CA CYS A 310 -2.90 -22.50 10.03
C CYS A 310 -2.26 -23.89 10.00
N ALA A 311 -2.00 -24.40 8.81
CA ALA A 311 -1.37 -25.71 8.62
C ALA A 311 0.10 -25.72 9.10
N ALA A 312 0.83 -24.60 8.87
CA ALA A 312 2.16 -24.42 9.43
C ALA A 312 2.07 -23.85 10.85
N ALA A 313 2.74 -24.50 11.80
CA ALA A 313 2.71 -24.11 13.21
C ALA A 313 3.37 -22.73 13.49
N THR A 314 4.12 -22.20 12.53
CA THR A 314 4.79 -20.90 12.59
C THR A 314 3.94 -19.78 12.05
N ASP A 315 2.88 -20.09 11.29
CA ASP A 315 2.02 -19.09 10.67
C ASP A 315 1.02 -18.52 11.68
N ILE A 316 0.69 -17.25 11.49
CA ILE A 316 -0.28 -16.51 12.29
C ILE A 316 -1.53 -16.22 11.44
N VAL A 317 -2.67 -16.11 12.09
CA VAL A 317 -3.92 -15.77 11.40
C VAL A 317 -4.06 -14.25 11.39
N CYS A 318 -3.94 -13.65 10.20
CA CYS A 318 -4.10 -12.23 9.98
C CYS A 318 -5.21 -12.00 8.95
N ASP A 319 -6.17 -11.13 9.27
CA ASP A 319 -7.30 -10.80 8.38
C ASP A 319 -8.04 -12.04 7.84
N ASN A 320 -8.18 -13.07 8.68
CA ASN A 320 -8.74 -14.39 8.37
C ASN A 320 -7.94 -15.25 7.37
N ALA A 321 -6.70 -14.89 7.06
CA ALA A 321 -5.78 -15.70 6.25
C ALA A 321 -4.55 -16.12 7.06
N CYS A 322 -3.90 -17.20 6.64
CA CYS A 322 -2.62 -17.59 7.23
C CYS A 322 -1.49 -16.81 6.60
N ALA A 323 -0.66 -16.22 7.43
CA ALA A 323 0.52 -15.48 7.03
C ALA A 323 1.76 -16.04 7.75
N ASP A 324 2.84 -16.29 7.01
CA ASP A 324 4.13 -16.56 7.63
C ASP A 324 4.74 -15.24 8.13
N PRO A 325 4.81 -14.99 9.43
CA PRO A 325 5.31 -13.73 9.96
C PRO A 325 6.79 -13.47 9.64
N LYS A 326 7.51 -14.47 9.13
CA LYS A 326 8.93 -14.31 8.76
C LYS A 326 9.15 -13.83 7.35
N THR A 327 8.18 -14.08 6.45
CA THR A 327 8.36 -13.85 5.01
C THR A 327 7.24 -13.05 4.36
N ASP A 328 6.07 -12.95 4.99
CA ASP A 328 4.94 -12.20 4.44
C ASP A 328 5.16 -10.69 4.61
N VAL A 329 5.26 -9.99 3.48
CA VAL A 329 5.49 -8.53 3.43
C VAL A 329 4.33 -7.70 3.99
N ASN A 330 3.12 -8.26 4.07
CA ASN A 330 1.95 -7.57 4.62
C ASN A 330 1.74 -7.82 6.11
N HIS A 331 2.40 -8.87 6.66
CA HIS A 331 2.23 -9.33 8.04
C HIS A 331 3.58 -9.72 8.66
N CYS A 332 4.57 -8.84 8.51
CA CYS A 332 5.94 -9.12 8.87
C CYS A 332 6.20 -9.01 10.38
N GLY A 333 6.40 -10.14 11.03
CA GLY A 333 6.55 -10.23 12.48
C GLY A 333 5.23 -10.33 13.23
N ASP A 334 4.19 -9.65 12.76
CA ASP A 334 2.84 -9.65 13.32
C ASP A 334 1.78 -9.26 12.27
N CYS A 335 0.49 -9.31 12.64
CA CYS A 335 -0.61 -8.97 11.72
C CYS A 335 -0.72 -7.50 11.34
N ALA A 336 -0.10 -6.60 12.07
CA ALA A 336 -0.22 -5.15 11.86
C ALA A 336 0.94 -4.57 11.03
N THR A 337 2.06 -5.27 10.96
CA THR A 337 3.29 -4.77 10.33
C THR A 337 3.32 -5.10 8.85
N LYS A 338 3.14 -4.08 8.01
CA LYS A 338 3.31 -4.16 6.56
C LYS A 338 4.64 -3.55 6.14
N CYS A 339 5.45 -4.30 5.41
CA CYS A 339 6.68 -3.78 4.85
C CYS A 339 6.37 -2.82 3.69
N VAL A 340 6.85 -1.59 3.80
CA VAL A 340 6.61 -0.52 2.83
C VAL A 340 7.91 -0.14 2.11
N GLY A 341 7.78 0.60 1.00
CA GLY A 341 8.94 1.08 0.24
C GLY A 341 9.73 -0.03 -0.48
N GLY A 342 9.11 -1.22 -0.67
CA GLY A 342 9.75 -2.34 -1.35
C GLY A 342 10.65 -3.21 -0.45
N LEU A 343 10.63 -2.99 0.86
CA LEU A 343 11.33 -3.86 1.81
C LEU A 343 10.71 -5.26 1.85
N PRO A 344 11.47 -6.33 1.74
CA PRO A 344 10.99 -7.68 2.02
C PRO A 344 10.82 -7.88 3.53
N CYS A 345 10.02 -8.87 3.89
CA CYS A 345 10.02 -9.41 5.24
C CYS A 345 11.14 -10.45 5.36
N THR A 346 12.10 -10.16 6.19
CA THR A 346 13.24 -11.06 6.45
C THR A 346 13.28 -11.41 7.93
N ASP A 347 13.03 -12.67 8.25
CA ASP A 347 12.97 -13.19 9.63
C ASP A 347 12.08 -12.35 10.57
N GLY A 348 10.93 -11.89 10.07
CA GLY A 348 9.94 -11.14 10.85
C GLY A 348 10.27 -9.66 11.03
N LYS A 349 11.14 -9.12 10.20
CA LYS A 349 11.49 -7.69 10.18
C LYS A 349 11.46 -7.17 8.75
N CYS A 350 10.91 -5.98 8.59
CA CYS A 350 10.97 -5.28 7.30
C CYS A 350 12.38 -4.73 7.09
N ALA A 351 13.24 -5.55 6.52
CA ALA A 351 14.63 -5.22 6.27
C ALA A 351 15.15 -6.02 5.08
N CYS A 352 16.13 -5.49 4.41
CA CYS A 352 16.88 -6.27 3.44
C CYS A 352 17.65 -7.40 4.12
N PRO A 353 17.91 -8.52 3.42
CA PRO A 353 18.83 -9.54 3.88
C PRO A 353 20.19 -8.96 4.25
N GLU A 354 20.93 -9.64 5.14
CA GLU A 354 22.24 -9.21 5.57
C GLU A 354 23.19 -9.03 4.38
N GLY A 355 23.84 -7.88 4.29
CA GLY A 355 24.71 -7.51 3.16
C GLY A 355 23.99 -6.88 1.96
N GLU A 356 22.68 -6.65 2.04
CA GLU A 356 21.93 -5.95 1.00
C GLU A 356 21.41 -4.59 1.51
N THR A 357 21.25 -3.66 0.57
CA THR A 357 20.73 -2.31 0.82
C THR A 357 19.46 -2.09 -0.01
N LEU A 358 18.47 -1.42 0.56
CA LEU A 358 17.25 -1.05 -0.16
C LEU A 358 17.56 0.04 -1.19
N CYS A 359 17.47 -0.30 -2.47
CA CYS A 359 17.71 0.60 -3.58
C CYS A 359 16.48 0.63 -4.51
N GLY A 360 15.82 1.76 -4.61
CA GLY A 360 14.66 1.92 -5.52
C GLY A 360 13.51 0.94 -5.29
N GLY A 361 13.28 0.52 -4.03
CA GLY A 361 12.23 -0.45 -3.68
C GLY A 361 12.65 -1.92 -3.86
N LYS A 362 13.94 -2.21 -4.06
CA LYS A 362 14.50 -3.57 -4.13
C LYS A 362 15.73 -3.67 -3.26
N CYS A 363 15.88 -4.79 -2.57
CA CYS A 363 17.10 -5.11 -1.85
C CYS A 363 18.17 -5.61 -2.83
N LEU A 364 19.30 -4.97 -2.84
CA LEU A 364 20.43 -5.26 -3.74
C LEU A 364 21.73 -5.29 -2.94
N SER A 365 22.62 -6.21 -3.31
CA SER A 365 23.98 -6.18 -2.82
C SER A 365 24.75 -5.02 -3.46
N THR A 366 24.96 -3.96 -2.71
CA THR A 366 25.78 -2.83 -3.17
C THR A 366 27.26 -3.23 -3.32
N ASP A 367 27.64 -4.37 -2.82
CA ASP A 367 28.99 -4.93 -2.99
C ASP A 367 29.19 -5.70 -4.31
N ALA A 368 28.09 -6.13 -4.95
CA ALA A 368 28.14 -6.99 -6.12
C ALA A 368 27.30 -6.51 -7.31
N THR A 369 26.34 -5.61 -7.08
CA THR A 369 25.41 -5.15 -8.13
C THR A 369 26.00 -3.96 -8.90
N ALA A 370 26.24 -4.14 -10.19
CA ALA A 370 26.89 -3.12 -11.02
C ALA A 370 26.08 -1.81 -11.17
N THR A 371 24.77 -1.85 -11.01
CA THR A 371 23.89 -0.66 -11.06
C THR A 371 23.86 0.13 -9.75
N ASP A 372 24.34 -0.48 -8.65
CA ASP A 372 24.22 0.06 -7.30
C ASP A 372 25.49 -0.16 -6.48
N CYS A 373 26.65 -0.07 -7.11
CA CYS A 373 27.95 -0.45 -6.55
C CYS A 373 28.48 0.54 -5.50
N GLY A 374 28.55 0.10 -4.25
CA GLY A 374 28.95 0.94 -3.11
C GLY A 374 27.85 1.83 -2.56
N GLY A 375 26.66 1.83 -3.21
CA GLY A 375 25.47 2.58 -2.78
C GLY A 375 24.40 2.59 -3.83
N CYS A 376 23.14 2.87 -3.43
CA CYS A 376 22.00 2.91 -4.34
C CYS A 376 22.19 3.93 -5.46
N GLY A 377 21.90 3.53 -6.69
CA GLY A 377 22.04 4.37 -7.89
C GLY A 377 23.49 4.62 -8.32
N MET A 378 24.45 4.01 -7.66
CA MET A 378 25.88 4.12 -7.98
C MET A 378 26.23 3.08 -9.03
N ALA A 379 25.79 3.31 -10.27
CA ALA A 379 26.07 2.38 -11.35
C ALA A 379 27.56 2.39 -11.73
N CYS A 380 28.12 1.20 -11.89
CA CYS A 380 29.42 1.06 -12.51
C CYS A 380 29.36 1.50 -13.97
N PRO A 381 30.42 2.13 -14.49
CA PRO A 381 30.55 2.36 -15.91
C PRO A 381 30.28 1.09 -16.73
N VAL A 382 29.70 1.27 -17.92
CA VAL A 382 29.38 0.13 -18.79
C VAL A 382 30.64 -0.70 -19.07
N GLY A 383 30.59 -1.99 -18.66
CA GLY A 383 31.70 -2.93 -18.79
C GLY A 383 32.51 -3.15 -17.51
N GLU A 384 32.23 -2.42 -16.45
CA GLU A 384 32.80 -2.69 -15.11
C GLU A 384 31.86 -3.56 -14.29
N SER A 385 32.44 -4.41 -13.46
CA SER A 385 31.72 -5.19 -12.47
C SER A 385 31.90 -4.59 -11.08
N CYS A 386 30.89 -4.71 -10.25
CA CYS A 386 30.99 -4.34 -8.85
C CYS A 386 31.69 -5.45 -8.07
N GLN A 387 32.72 -5.11 -7.34
CA GLN A 387 33.45 -6.01 -6.44
C GLN A 387 33.70 -5.32 -5.10
N ALA A 388 33.15 -5.87 -4.01
CA ALA A 388 33.26 -5.31 -2.66
C ALA A 388 32.91 -3.81 -2.62
N GLY A 389 31.78 -3.42 -3.24
CA GLY A 389 31.29 -2.05 -3.24
C GLY A 389 32.12 -1.06 -4.08
N LYS A 390 32.99 -1.57 -4.92
CA LYS A 390 33.83 -0.76 -5.83
C LYS A 390 33.70 -1.28 -7.25
N CYS A 391 33.51 -0.37 -8.17
CA CYS A 391 33.55 -0.73 -9.60
C CYS A 391 34.98 -1.13 -9.95
N SER A 392 35.16 -2.36 -10.41
CA SER A 392 36.45 -2.90 -10.82
C SER A 392 36.28 -3.67 -12.14
N GLY A 393 37.16 -3.39 -13.04
CA GLY A 393 37.28 -4.02 -14.35
C GLY A 393 38.30 -3.27 -15.16
N ALA A 394 39.07 -3.98 -15.96
CA ALA A 394 40.08 -3.40 -16.85
C ALA A 394 39.44 -2.75 -18.09
N PHE A 395 38.38 -1.95 -17.89
CA PHE A 395 37.80 -1.18 -19.00
C PHE A 395 37.76 0.30 -18.63
N GLY A 396 38.93 0.91 -18.70
CA GLY A 396 38.96 2.31 -19.11
C GLY A 396 38.19 2.45 -20.41
N ASP A 397 37.58 3.62 -20.63
CA ASP A 397 36.90 3.94 -21.87
C ASP A 397 37.70 3.39 -23.06
N SER A 398 37.23 2.29 -23.66
CA SER A 398 37.90 1.63 -24.80
C SER A 398 37.73 2.44 -26.08
N CYS A 399 37.06 3.60 -26.00
CA CYS A 399 36.86 4.49 -27.12
C CYS A 399 38.12 5.34 -27.37
N THR A 400 38.24 5.85 -28.58
CA THR A 400 39.40 6.67 -28.99
C THR A 400 39.43 7.99 -28.18
N SER A 401 40.50 8.73 -28.31
CA SER A 401 40.60 10.13 -27.81
C SER A 401 40.10 11.14 -28.88
N THR A 402 39.63 10.68 -30.01
CA THR A 402 39.15 11.54 -31.11
C THR A 402 37.73 12.00 -30.80
N LEU A 403 37.51 13.31 -30.81
CA LEU A 403 36.17 13.89 -30.67
C LEU A 403 35.23 13.43 -31.77
N ALA A 404 33.98 13.15 -31.38
CA ALA A 404 32.98 12.64 -32.28
C ALA A 404 32.59 13.70 -33.34
N VAL A 405 32.35 13.23 -34.56
CA VAL A 405 31.99 14.05 -35.73
C VAL A 405 30.47 14.05 -35.91
N GLY A 406 29.87 15.20 -36.28
CA GLY A 406 28.45 15.31 -36.55
C GLY A 406 27.51 15.25 -35.33
N ILE A 407 28.05 15.43 -34.15
CA ILE A 407 27.33 15.54 -32.88
C ILE A 407 27.83 16.78 -32.13
N SER A 408 26.94 17.46 -31.47
CA SER A 408 27.26 18.62 -30.60
C SER A 408 26.58 18.50 -29.23
N ILE A 409 27.26 19.00 -28.23
CA ILE A 409 26.68 19.17 -26.88
C ILE A 409 25.75 20.39 -26.92
N ASP A 410 24.49 20.20 -26.58
CA ASP A 410 23.48 21.27 -26.60
C ASP A 410 23.30 21.88 -25.21
N GLU A 411 23.24 21.01 -24.20
CA GLU A 411 22.98 21.41 -22.81
C GLU A 411 23.68 20.44 -21.84
N ILE A 412 24.14 20.98 -20.73
CA ILE A 412 24.66 20.19 -19.59
C ILE A 412 23.95 20.66 -18.34
N ASP A 413 23.30 19.72 -17.65
CA ASP A 413 22.54 19.99 -16.44
C ASP A 413 23.02 19.16 -15.28
N VAL A 414 22.96 19.72 -14.08
CA VAL A 414 23.13 19.03 -12.81
C VAL A 414 21.77 18.80 -12.18
N TYR A 415 21.46 17.56 -11.82
CA TYR A 415 20.24 17.17 -11.12
C TYR A 415 20.61 16.66 -9.72
N GLN A 416 20.37 17.44 -8.69
CA GLN A 416 20.49 17.01 -7.28
C GLN A 416 19.11 16.73 -6.65
N VAL A 417 18.07 17.37 -7.13
CA VAL A 417 16.65 17.13 -6.89
C VAL A 417 15.82 17.62 -8.06
N GLY A 418 16.35 18.56 -8.82
CA GLY A 418 15.76 19.13 -10.02
C GLY A 418 16.82 19.67 -10.97
N LYS A 419 16.37 20.06 -12.15
CA LYS A 419 17.21 20.51 -13.26
C LYS A 419 17.90 21.83 -12.99
N ILE A 420 19.21 21.84 -12.94
CA ILE A 420 20.05 23.03 -12.80
C ILE A 420 20.97 23.10 -14.04
N PRO A 421 20.63 23.92 -15.04
CA PRO A 421 21.49 24.07 -16.21
C PRO A 421 22.80 24.76 -15.85
N VAL A 422 23.91 24.15 -16.28
CA VAL A 422 25.28 24.70 -16.10
C VAL A 422 25.92 25.09 -17.41
N MET A 423 25.42 24.57 -18.53
CA MET A 423 25.78 24.98 -19.88
C MET A 423 24.57 24.92 -20.81
N GLN A 424 24.35 25.94 -21.62
CA GLN A 424 23.35 25.99 -22.68
C GLN A 424 23.90 26.72 -23.90
N ALA A 425 23.66 26.17 -25.12
CA ALA A 425 24.03 26.77 -26.36
C ALA A 425 25.51 27.22 -26.40
N ASP A 426 26.43 26.32 -26.05
CA ASP A 426 27.89 26.51 -26.00
C ASP A 426 28.40 27.56 -24.99
N LYS A 427 27.57 27.94 -24.03
CA LYS A 427 27.93 28.93 -22.99
C LYS A 427 27.66 28.39 -21.60
N ALA A 428 28.55 28.66 -20.67
CA ALA A 428 28.28 28.43 -19.27
C ALA A 428 27.10 29.30 -18.81
N VAL A 429 26.18 28.69 -18.07
CA VAL A 429 25.05 29.41 -17.43
C VAL A 429 25.54 30.05 -16.14
N ALA A 430 25.46 31.38 -16.06
CA ALA A 430 25.87 32.11 -14.88
C ALA A 430 25.01 31.69 -13.67
N LYS A 431 25.61 31.71 -12.47
CA LYS A 431 24.90 31.33 -11.22
C LYS A 431 23.57 32.04 -11.05
N ALA A 432 23.53 33.35 -11.38
CA ALA A 432 22.35 34.18 -11.22
C ALA A 432 21.19 33.82 -12.17
N ASP A 433 21.50 33.13 -13.26
CA ASP A 433 20.54 32.74 -14.30
C ASP A 433 20.02 31.29 -14.11
N ARG A 434 20.53 30.58 -13.09
CA ARG A 434 20.09 29.21 -12.75
C ARG A 434 18.84 29.24 -11.88
N PRO A 435 17.92 28.28 -12.02
CA PRO A 435 16.75 28.19 -11.16
C PRO A 435 17.10 27.91 -9.69
N ALA A 436 18.26 27.27 -9.44
CA ALA A 436 18.77 26.99 -8.10
C ALA A 436 20.31 26.84 -8.11
N ASP A 437 20.90 26.82 -6.93
CA ASP A 437 22.34 26.56 -6.74
C ASP A 437 22.63 25.05 -6.78
N VAL A 438 23.79 24.70 -7.31
CA VAL A 438 24.40 23.36 -7.12
C VAL A 438 24.99 23.30 -5.71
N ILE A 439 24.57 22.32 -4.91
CA ILE A 439 24.93 22.24 -3.50
C ILE A 439 26.21 21.41 -3.33
N GLN A 440 27.15 21.94 -2.53
CA GLN A 440 28.38 21.23 -2.18
C GLN A 440 28.08 20.04 -1.27
N GLY A 441 28.77 18.93 -1.52
CA GLY A 441 28.63 17.72 -0.71
C GLY A 441 27.28 16.99 -0.84
N LYS A 442 26.48 17.32 -1.88
CA LYS A 442 25.25 16.60 -2.23
C LYS A 442 25.46 15.88 -3.55
N SER A 443 25.26 14.57 -3.60
CA SER A 443 25.35 13.77 -4.83
C SER A 443 24.29 14.21 -5.85
N GLY A 444 24.52 13.91 -7.12
CA GLY A 444 23.60 14.27 -8.17
C GLY A 444 23.91 13.58 -9.48
N ARG A 445 23.04 13.75 -10.47
CA ARG A 445 23.23 13.27 -11.83
C ARG A 445 23.58 14.43 -12.75
N VAL A 446 24.65 14.30 -13.53
CA VAL A 446 24.93 15.21 -14.65
C VAL A 446 24.33 14.60 -15.91
N ARG A 447 23.47 15.36 -16.60
CA ARG A 447 22.89 14.97 -17.88
C ARG A 447 23.45 15.83 -18.99
N VAL A 448 23.85 15.18 -20.09
CA VAL A 448 24.37 15.85 -21.28
C VAL A 448 23.41 15.62 -22.43
N PHE A 449 22.88 16.70 -22.93
CA PHE A 449 21.96 16.73 -24.07
C PHE A 449 22.73 17.00 -25.34
N ILE A 450 22.32 16.35 -26.42
CA ILE A 450 22.99 16.40 -27.71
C ILE A 450 22.06 16.81 -28.83
N LYS A 451 22.65 17.46 -29.81
CA LYS A 451 22.12 17.66 -31.16
C LYS A 451 22.89 16.85 -32.17
N LEU A 452 22.22 16.42 -33.22
CA LEU A 452 22.82 15.72 -34.36
C LEU A 452 22.86 16.64 -35.57
N GLU A 453 24.00 16.68 -36.26
CA GLU A 453 24.17 17.46 -37.46
C GLU A 453 23.66 16.69 -38.69
N SER A 454 23.45 17.42 -39.77
CA SER A 454 23.07 16.82 -41.07
C SER A 454 24.12 15.79 -41.49
N GLY A 455 23.67 14.58 -41.84
CA GLY A 455 24.56 13.48 -42.21
C GLY A 455 25.02 12.59 -41.07
N TRP A 456 24.49 12.75 -39.84
CA TRP A 456 24.75 11.81 -38.74
C TRP A 456 24.40 10.38 -39.16
N VAL A 457 25.31 9.47 -38.92
CA VAL A 457 25.08 8.01 -39.04
C VAL A 457 25.07 7.41 -37.64
N ASN A 458 24.02 6.63 -37.35
CA ASN A 458 23.84 5.98 -36.03
C ASN A 458 25.06 5.12 -35.70
N ARG A 459 25.68 5.39 -34.55
CA ARG A 459 26.86 4.68 -34.07
C ARG A 459 27.07 4.85 -32.58
N THR A 460 27.96 4.05 -32.07
CA THR A 460 28.34 4.10 -30.66
C THR A 460 29.41 5.19 -30.41
N VAL A 461 29.11 6.08 -29.48
CA VAL A 461 30.04 7.09 -28.96
C VAL A 461 30.06 7.04 -27.43
N SER A 462 31.12 7.59 -26.84
CA SER A 462 31.24 7.72 -25.39
C SER A 462 31.32 9.18 -25.00
N ALA A 463 30.46 9.59 -24.05
CA ALA A 463 30.64 10.87 -23.39
C ALA A 463 31.48 10.67 -22.13
N ARG A 464 32.37 11.62 -21.89
CA ARG A 464 33.28 11.67 -20.73
C ARG A 464 32.99 12.93 -19.95
N LEU A 465 32.62 12.82 -18.69
CA LEU A 465 32.60 13.93 -17.75
C LEU A 465 33.91 13.93 -16.98
N LEU A 466 34.66 14.99 -17.11
CA LEU A 466 35.93 15.21 -16.43
C LEU A 466 35.69 16.24 -15.34
N LEU A 467 35.94 15.84 -14.07
CA LEU A 467 35.86 16.73 -12.93
C LEU A 467 37.27 16.94 -12.33
N SER A 468 37.55 18.15 -11.89
CA SER A 468 38.79 18.47 -11.20
C SER A 468 38.50 19.33 -9.96
N ASN A 469 39.14 18.95 -8.83
CA ASN A 469 39.09 19.64 -7.55
C ASN A 469 40.56 19.85 -7.10
N GLY A 470 41.18 20.93 -7.55
CA GLY A 470 42.62 21.11 -7.39
C GLY A 470 43.40 19.99 -8.10
N ASP A 471 44.19 19.20 -7.34
CA ASP A 471 44.97 18.09 -7.89
C ASP A 471 44.15 16.78 -8.05
N VAL A 472 42.97 16.69 -7.45
CA VAL A 472 42.11 15.52 -7.56
C VAL A 472 41.33 15.58 -8.88
N LYS A 473 41.38 14.49 -9.63
CA LYS A 473 40.67 14.35 -10.92
C LYS A 473 39.80 13.11 -10.89
N SER A 474 38.52 13.30 -11.17
CA SER A 474 37.51 12.23 -11.34
C SER A 474 37.03 12.16 -12.81
N LYS A 475 36.85 10.96 -13.32
CA LYS A 475 36.36 10.72 -14.67
C LYS A 475 35.15 9.81 -14.62
N TYR A 476 34.10 10.21 -15.33
CA TYR A 476 32.89 9.45 -15.50
C TYR A 476 32.68 9.17 -16.98
N PHE A 477 32.12 8.01 -17.32
CA PHE A 477 31.91 7.56 -18.69
C PHE A 477 30.46 7.17 -18.92
N SER A 478 29.94 7.51 -20.08
CA SER A 478 28.60 7.10 -20.51
C SER A 478 28.65 6.73 -22.00
N LYS A 479 28.56 5.43 -22.30
CA LYS A 479 28.67 4.90 -23.66
C LYS A 479 27.31 4.48 -24.16
N ARG A 480 26.97 4.89 -25.40
CA ARG A 480 25.67 4.51 -26.02
C ARG A 480 25.72 4.56 -27.52
N ASN A 481 24.82 3.79 -28.18
CA ASN A 481 24.51 3.95 -29.57
C ASN A 481 23.54 5.14 -29.75
N VAL A 482 23.98 6.18 -30.45
CA VAL A 482 23.21 7.40 -30.65
C VAL A 482 22.42 7.29 -31.94
N THR A 483 21.09 7.30 -31.82
CA THR A 483 20.14 7.15 -32.93
C THR A 483 19.23 8.37 -33.10
N GLN A 484 19.19 9.26 -32.12
CA GLN A 484 18.29 10.43 -32.09
C GLN A 484 18.87 11.54 -31.21
N VAL A 485 18.33 12.74 -31.35
CA VAL A 485 18.59 13.90 -30.48
C VAL A 485 18.07 13.64 -29.04
N SER A 486 18.61 14.37 -28.11
CA SER A 486 18.18 14.24 -26.71
C SER A 486 16.79 14.84 -26.47
N ALA A 487 16.03 14.19 -25.60
CA ALA A 487 14.73 14.65 -25.10
C ALA A 487 14.74 14.73 -23.57
N GLU A 488 14.14 15.78 -23.03
CA GLU A 488 14.11 16.06 -21.59
C GLU A 488 13.48 14.91 -20.77
N ASN A 489 12.39 14.36 -21.28
CA ASN A 489 11.61 13.32 -20.60
C ASN A 489 12.20 11.91 -20.72
N SER A 490 13.44 11.76 -21.21
CA SER A 490 14.03 10.45 -21.47
C SER A 490 15.51 10.38 -21.14
N PHE A 491 15.87 9.61 -20.12
CA PHE A 491 17.28 9.30 -19.81
C PHE A 491 17.96 8.51 -20.93
N ALA A 492 17.21 7.69 -21.66
CA ALA A 492 17.74 6.89 -22.76
C ALA A 492 18.24 7.73 -23.94
N THR A 493 17.92 9.02 -24.02
CA THR A 493 18.36 9.90 -25.09
C THR A 493 19.51 10.85 -24.71
N THR A 494 19.85 10.91 -23.42
CA THR A 494 20.95 11.74 -22.88
C THR A 494 22.14 10.88 -22.46
N PHE A 495 23.31 11.47 -22.31
CA PHE A 495 24.39 10.84 -21.55
C PHE A 495 24.23 11.22 -20.08
N ASN A 496 24.30 10.23 -19.19
CA ASN A 496 24.00 10.39 -17.77
C ASN A 496 25.19 9.94 -16.94
N PHE A 497 25.54 10.73 -15.91
CA PHE A 497 26.66 10.48 -15.00
C PHE A 497 26.19 10.67 -13.58
N ASP A 498 26.25 9.62 -12.77
CA ASP A 498 25.96 9.71 -11.34
C ASP A 498 27.21 10.18 -10.62
N VAL A 499 27.19 11.44 -10.19
CA VAL A 499 28.34 12.13 -9.60
C VAL A 499 28.22 12.08 -8.08
N LYS A 500 29.31 11.69 -7.45
CA LYS A 500 29.40 11.55 -5.99
C LYS A 500 29.38 12.91 -5.29
N ALA A 501 28.92 12.90 -4.04
CA ALA A 501 28.87 14.10 -3.21
C ALA A 501 30.25 14.77 -3.05
N GLU A 502 31.31 13.97 -2.92
CA GLU A 502 32.69 14.40 -2.77
C GLU A 502 33.27 15.15 -3.97
N ASP A 503 32.67 14.98 -5.15
CA ASP A 503 33.08 15.67 -6.38
C ASP A 503 32.39 17.04 -6.56
N PHE A 504 31.40 17.38 -5.73
CA PHE A 504 30.79 18.72 -5.70
C PHE A 504 31.38 19.55 -4.57
N THR A 505 32.45 20.28 -4.86
CA THR A 505 33.17 21.14 -3.90
C THR A 505 33.19 22.61 -4.32
N ALA A 506 33.74 23.48 -3.50
CA ALA A 506 33.89 24.91 -3.83
C ALA A 506 34.83 25.16 -5.02
N THR A 507 35.69 24.22 -5.33
CA THR A 507 36.73 24.35 -6.38
C THR A 507 36.47 23.46 -7.59
N THR A 508 35.30 22.81 -7.65
CA THR A 508 34.98 21.88 -8.75
C THR A 508 34.99 22.60 -10.09
N ARG A 509 35.72 22.03 -11.03
CA ARG A 509 35.71 22.40 -12.45
C ARG A 509 35.29 21.19 -13.27
N TYR A 510 34.65 21.41 -14.42
CA TYR A 510 34.17 20.34 -15.27
C TYR A 510 34.49 20.56 -16.74
N ALA A 511 34.63 19.46 -17.45
CA ALA A 511 34.56 19.42 -18.91
C ALA A 511 33.81 18.17 -19.34
N VAL A 512 33.12 18.27 -20.48
CA VAL A 512 32.46 17.15 -21.13
C VAL A 512 33.02 16.99 -22.54
N GLU A 513 33.38 15.76 -22.92
CA GLU A 513 33.79 15.44 -24.27
C GLU A 513 33.03 14.18 -24.76
N ILE A 514 32.65 14.18 -26.04
CA ILE A 514 32.05 13.03 -26.70
C ILE A 514 33.07 12.52 -27.73
N VAL A 515 33.42 11.24 -27.62
CA VAL A 515 34.48 10.61 -28.43
C VAL A 515 33.96 9.42 -29.21
N GLU A 516 34.64 9.13 -30.33
CA GLU A 516 34.33 7.99 -31.18
C GLU A 516 34.72 6.66 -30.51
N CYS A 517 33.87 5.65 -30.66
CA CYS A 517 34.17 4.28 -30.22
C CYS A 517 34.44 3.33 -31.38
N ASP A 518 33.74 3.47 -32.49
CA ASP A 518 33.75 2.56 -33.63
C ASP A 518 34.25 3.29 -34.86
N GLY A 519 35.60 3.38 -35.03
CA GLY A 519 36.20 4.06 -36.17
C GLY A 519 36.07 5.58 -36.12
N THR A 520 36.77 6.28 -37.01
CA THR A 520 36.67 7.75 -37.12
C THR A 520 35.98 8.09 -38.41
N PRO A 521 34.76 8.62 -38.41
CA PRO A 521 34.11 9.13 -39.64
C PRO A 521 34.94 10.25 -40.26
N ALA A 522 34.85 10.38 -41.56
CA ALA A 522 35.47 11.54 -42.27
C ALA A 522 34.69 12.82 -41.86
N GLY A 523 35.42 13.86 -41.51
CA GLY A 523 34.84 15.16 -41.15
C GLY A 523 35.61 15.86 -40.06
N THR A 524 35.19 17.07 -39.74
CA THR A 524 35.74 17.85 -38.63
C THR A 524 34.86 17.61 -37.38
N ALA A 525 35.47 17.37 -36.26
CA ALA A 525 34.74 17.31 -34.99
C ALA A 525 34.02 18.65 -34.79
N GLY A 526 32.72 18.58 -34.58
CA GLY A 526 31.89 19.72 -34.25
C GLY A 526 32.08 20.16 -32.78
N LYS A 527 30.98 20.60 -32.18
CA LYS A 527 30.96 21.03 -30.78
C LYS A 527 30.80 19.82 -29.81
N ALA A 528 31.62 18.80 -29.98
CA ALA A 528 31.63 17.58 -29.21
C ALA A 528 32.38 17.70 -27.85
N ARG A 529 32.87 18.90 -27.53
CA ARG A 529 33.51 19.19 -26.25
C ARG A 529 33.08 20.55 -25.72
N PHE A 530 32.81 20.58 -24.37
CA PHE A 530 32.61 21.81 -23.64
C PHE A 530 33.37 21.78 -22.31
N PRO A 531 34.05 22.88 -21.94
CA PRO A 531 34.45 23.99 -22.82
C PRO A 531 35.41 23.51 -23.93
N VAL A 532 35.57 24.30 -24.96
CA VAL A 532 36.43 23.91 -26.12
C VAL A 532 37.87 23.63 -25.69
N THR A 533 38.36 24.43 -24.75
CA THR A 533 39.66 24.27 -24.09
C THR A 533 39.48 24.35 -22.59
N ASP A 534 40.46 23.82 -21.87
CA ASP A 534 40.50 23.83 -20.40
C ASP A 534 39.26 23.20 -19.73
N ASP A 535 38.98 23.53 -18.47
CA ASP A 535 37.83 23.12 -17.69
C ASP A 535 37.02 24.34 -17.24
N GLN A 536 35.69 24.25 -17.29
CA GLN A 536 34.76 25.27 -16.81
C GLN A 536 34.61 25.18 -15.30
N GLU A 537 34.62 26.33 -14.60
CA GLU A 537 34.26 26.38 -13.17
C GLU A 537 32.78 25.99 -12.97
N LEU A 538 32.54 25.10 -12.02
CA LEU A 538 31.21 24.75 -11.54
C LEU A 538 30.94 25.55 -10.26
N VAL A 539 30.33 26.71 -10.39
CA VAL A 539 29.97 27.51 -9.21
C VAL A 539 28.97 26.74 -8.36
N THR A 540 29.37 26.37 -7.16
CA THR A 540 28.57 25.62 -6.17
C THR A 540 28.25 26.48 -4.95
N ARG A 541 27.38 25.99 -4.07
CA ARG A 541 27.03 26.68 -2.81
C ARG A 541 27.14 25.75 -1.63
N GLN A 542 27.79 26.22 -0.56
CA GLN A 542 27.81 25.55 0.72
C GLN A 542 26.53 25.88 1.49
N THR A 543 25.86 24.85 2.04
CA THR A 543 24.66 25.00 2.86
C THR A 543 24.79 24.30 4.21
N GLY A 544 25.63 23.26 4.31
CA GLY A 544 25.81 22.47 5.53
C GLY A 544 24.78 21.37 5.70
N VAL A 545 24.69 20.84 6.90
CA VAL A 545 23.86 19.69 7.28
C VAL A 545 22.59 20.16 7.97
N VAL A 546 21.45 19.54 7.65
CA VAL A 546 20.20 19.73 8.39
C VAL A 546 20.15 18.74 9.55
N LYS A 547 19.98 19.23 10.77
CA LYS A 547 19.95 18.43 12.00
C LYS A 547 18.53 18.37 12.55
N ILE A 548 18.00 17.16 12.72
CA ILE A 548 16.63 16.93 13.22
C ILE A 548 16.70 16.11 14.51
N ARG A 549 16.05 16.56 15.56
CA ARG A 549 15.82 15.77 16.77
C ARG A 549 14.40 15.25 16.76
N PHE A 550 14.24 13.95 16.63
CA PHE A 550 12.97 13.28 16.70
C PHE A 550 12.54 13.07 18.17
N ILE A 551 11.30 13.41 18.46
CA ILE A 551 10.74 13.34 19.81
C ILE A 551 9.51 12.42 19.76
N PRO A 552 9.61 11.17 20.21
CA PRO A 552 8.45 10.32 20.34
C PRO A 552 7.43 10.95 21.29
N LEU A 553 6.19 11.17 20.84
CA LEU A 553 5.14 11.72 21.67
C LEU A 553 4.33 10.59 22.33
N ASN A 554 4.16 10.67 23.64
CA ASN A 554 3.19 9.87 24.36
C ASN A 554 1.91 10.70 24.51
N ALA A 555 0.94 10.45 23.65
CA ALA A 555 -0.32 11.19 23.56
C ALA A 555 -1.47 10.24 23.24
N ASN A 556 -2.69 10.54 23.72
CA ASN A 556 -3.89 9.73 23.53
C ASN A 556 -3.76 8.27 24.01
N GLY A 557 -2.84 8.00 24.96
CA GLY A 557 -2.57 6.64 25.44
C GLY A 557 -1.61 5.81 24.57
N HIS A 558 -1.07 6.38 23.50
CA HIS A 558 -0.09 5.75 22.61
C HIS A 558 1.24 6.49 22.68
N THR A 559 2.34 5.73 22.63
CA THR A 559 3.69 6.29 22.43
C THR A 559 4.14 6.01 21.02
N ALA A 560 4.50 7.06 20.29
CA ALA A 560 4.96 6.92 18.91
C ALA A 560 6.24 6.08 18.84
N ALA A 561 6.30 5.17 17.88
CA ALA A 561 7.49 4.40 17.62
C ALA A 561 8.57 5.28 16.96
N SER A 562 9.84 5.00 17.32
CA SER A 562 11.03 5.69 16.81
C SER A 562 12.09 4.68 16.35
N ASP A 563 11.65 3.62 15.71
CA ASP A 563 12.54 2.60 15.17
C ASP A 563 13.43 3.15 14.03
N THR A 564 14.58 2.56 13.88
CA THR A 564 15.62 3.02 12.92
C THR A 564 15.12 3.03 11.49
N ALA A 565 14.33 2.02 11.07
CA ALA A 565 13.82 1.93 9.70
C ALA A 565 12.93 3.11 9.35
N ARG A 566 12.02 3.49 10.24
CA ARG A 566 11.16 4.68 10.11
C ARG A 566 11.98 5.97 10.04
N LEU A 567 12.91 6.14 10.95
CA LEU A 567 13.70 7.38 11.02
C LEU A 567 14.66 7.51 9.85
N ASP A 568 15.22 6.40 9.36
CA ASP A 568 16.06 6.40 8.17
C ASP A 568 15.24 6.72 6.90
N LEU A 569 13.99 6.28 6.81
CA LEU A 569 13.08 6.70 5.73
C LEU A 569 12.86 8.23 5.77
N TYR A 570 12.60 8.80 6.95
CA TYR A 570 12.41 10.24 7.11
C TYR A 570 13.67 11.02 6.77
N LYS A 571 14.83 10.56 7.25
CA LYS A 571 16.13 11.12 6.92
C LYS A 571 16.41 11.08 5.42
N ALA A 572 16.18 9.95 4.77
CA ALA A 572 16.39 9.78 3.34
C ALA A 572 15.51 10.74 2.52
N TYR A 573 14.22 10.87 2.90
CA TYR A 573 13.32 11.79 2.22
C TYR A 573 13.71 13.26 2.42
N ALA A 574 14.10 13.66 3.63
CA ALA A 574 14.62 15.00 3.90
C ALA A 574 15.93 15.27 3.12
N ALA A 575 16.85 14.31 3.07
CA ALA A 575 18.09 14.43 2.31
C ALA A 575 17.84 14.56 0.80
N LEU A 576 16.79 13.90 0.29
CA LEU A 576 16.36 14.05 -1.09
C LEU A 576 15.85 15.48 -1.35
N MET A 577 14.91 15.97 -0.52
CA MET A 577 14.20 17.23 -0.75
C MET A 577 15.01 18.46 -0.41
N TYR A 578 15.84 18.43 0.63
CA TYR A 578 16.50 19.63 1.13
C TYR A 578 17.80 19.94 0.42
N PRO A 579 18.13 21.25 0.22
CA PRO A 579 19.40 21.70 -0.33
C PRO A 579 20.51 21.67 0.73
N ALA A 580 20.85 20.49 1.20
CA ALA A 580 21.82 20.27 2.24
C ALA A 580 22.85 19.23 1.81
N SER A 581 24.08 19.31 2.34
CA SER A 581 25.13 18.30 2.13
C SER A 581 24.81 16.97 2.82
N GLY A 582 23.87 16.96 3.76
CA GLY A 582 23.39 15.79 4.47
C GLY A 582 22.27 16.11 5.44
N VAL A 583 21.68 15.05 5.99
CA VAL A 583 20.71 15.15 7.09
C VAL A 583 21.19 14.23 8.21
N GLU A 584 21.24 14.76 9.42
CA GLU A 584 21.56 14.02 10.63
C GLU A 584 20.35 14.02 11.56
N TYR A 585 20.18 12.97 12.34
CA TYR A 585 19.15 12.95 13.36
C TYR A 585 19.63 12.40 14.68
N THR A 586 18.96 12.82 15.74
CA THR A 586 19.03 12.23 17.09
C THR A 586 17.60 11.97 17.57
N VAL A 587 17.47 11.09 18.57
CA VAL A 587 16.19 10.74 19.17
C VAL A 587 16.22 11.10 20.65
N SER A 588 15.14 11.71 21.15
CA SER A 588 14.98 11.99 22.57
C SER A 588 14.24 10.87 23.30
N ASP A 589 14.22 10.91 24.62
CA ASP A 589 13.23 10.19 25.41
C ASP A 589 11.81 10.66 25.01
N PRO A 590 10.79 9.81 25.19
CA PRO A 590 9.39 10.17 24.89
C PRO A 590 8.91 11.37 25.71
N LEU A 591 8.26 12.32 25.03
CA LEU A 591 7.59 13.47 25.66
C LEU A 591 6.11 13.15 25.90
N SER A 592 5.65 13.18 27.15
CA SER A 592 4.24 13.04 27.46
C SER A 592 3.50 14.34 27.16
N ILE A 593 2.53 14.29 26.27
CA ILE A 593 1.67 15.42 25.91
C ILE A 593 0.47 15.45 26.86
N SER A 594 0.26 16.60 27.48
CA SER A 594 -0.93 16.86 28.29
C SER A 594 -2.11 17.23 27.39
N GLY A 595 -3.27 16.64 27.64
CA GLY A 595 -4.48 16.85 26.85
C GLY A 595 -4.65 15.80 25.76
N THR A 596 -5.78 15.87 25.05
CA THR A 596 -6.12 15.00 23.91
C THR A 596 -5.84 15.73 22.61
N VAL A 597 -5.23 15.04 21.66
CA VAL A 597 -4.95 15.56 20.31
C VAL A 597 -5.91 14.88 19.34
N SER A 598 -6.86 15.65 18.79
CA SER A 598 -7.93 15.12 17.94
C SER A 598 -7.55 15.13 16.45
N ALA A 599 -8.20 14.26 15.66
CA ALA A 599 -8.04 14.26 14.21
C ALA A 599 -8.52 15.57 13.56
N GLN A 600 -9.43 16.30 14.21
CA GLN A 600 -10.01 17.55 13.72
C GLN A 600 -9.17 18.78 14.03
N GLY A 601 -8.05 18.63 14.76
CA GLY A 601 -7.10 19.72 15.01
C GLY A 601 -7.05 20.22 16.45
N ASP A 602 -7.95 19.77 17.35
CA ASP A 602 -7.88 20.19 18.75
C ASP A 602 -6.64 19.57 19.42
N GLY A 603 -5.98 20.36 20.24
CA GLY A 603 -4.81 19.91 21.01
C GLY A 603 -3.48 19.91 20.23
N TRP A 604 -3.48 20.14 18.90
CA TRP A 604 -2.26 20.15 18.10
C TRP A 604 -1.35 21.35 18.44
N SER A 605 -1.93 22.55 18.60
CA SER A 605 -1.16 23.73 18.96
C SER A 605 -0.55 23.60 20.35
N GLU A 606 -1.30 23.07 21.30
CA GLU A 606 -0.83 22.81 22.67
C GLU A 606 0.29 21.75 22.70
N ALA A 607 0.22 20.73 21.85
CA ALA A 607 1.30 19.76 21.70
C ALA A 607 2.56 20.40 21.08
N LEU A 608 2.40 21.27 20.08
CA LEU A 608 3.49 22.02 19.46
C LEU A 608 4.17 22.93 20.48
N ASP A 609 3.40 23.64 21.31
CA ASP A 609 3.93 24.49 22.38
C ASP A 609 4.72 23.69 23.44
N GLN A 610 4.30 22.48 23.77
CA GLN A 610 5.03 21.61 24.70
C GLN A 610 6.38 21.15 24.10
N ILE A 611 6.45 20.90 22.79
CA ILE A 611 7.72 20.61 22.11
C ILE A 611 8.61 21.87 22.05
N SER A 612 8.02 23.04 21.84
CA SER A 612 8.75 24.31 21.89
C SER A 612 9.36 24.59 23.26
N ALA A 613 8.59 24.30 24.32
CA ALA A 613 9.10 24.40 25.69
C ALA A 613 10.24 23.40 25.99
N LEU A 614 10.18 22.19 25.41
CA LEU A 614 11.28 21.24 25.49
C LEU A 614 12.53 21.75 24.75
N HIS A 615 12.35 22.33 23.56
CA HIS A 615 13.43 22.94 22.78
C HIS A 615 14.16 24.04 23.56
N GLU A 616 13.41 24.90 24.25
CA GLU A 616 13.96 25.94 25.11
C GLU A 616 14.67 25.37 26.34
N LYS A 617 14.02 24.41 27.03
CA LYS A 617 14.59 23.72 28.20
C LYS A 617 15.92 23.06 27.90
N ASP A 618 16.02 22.40 26.74
CA ASP A 618 17.23 21.74 26.29
C ASP A 618 18.32 22.75 25.86
N ASN A 619 18.01 24.03 25.81
CA ASN A 619 18.86 25.07 25.22
C ASN A 619 19.40 24.61 23.85
N ALA A 620 18.49 24.11 22.99
CA ALA A 620 18.82 23.46 21.74
C ALA A 620 19.70 24.37 20.83
N PRO A 621 20.65 23.79 20.09
CA PRO A 621 21.43 24.53 19.11
C PRO A 621 20.52 25.22 18.07
N ALA A 622 20.96 26.38 17.59
CA ALA A 622 20.18 27.18 16.65
C ALA A 622 19.96 26.49 15.28
N ASP A 623 20.79 25.50 14.95
CA ASP A 623 20.75 24.73 13.70
C ASP A 623 19.98 23.40 13.81
N THR A 624 19.34 23.15 14.96
CA THR A 624 18.62 21.87 15.20
C THR A 624 17.11 22.09 15.19
N TYR A 625 16.42 21.28 14.40
CA TYR A 625 14.96 21.23 14.32
C TYR A 625 14.42 20.12 15.22
N TYR A 626 13.36 20.41 15.98
CA TYR A 626 12.67 19.40 16.80
C TYR A 626 11.42 18.95 16.07
N PHE A 627 11.26 17.65 15.89
CA PHE A 627 10.09 17.07 15.24
C PHE A 627 9.43 16.04 16.14
N GLY A 628 8.19 16.34 16.57
CA GLY A 628 7.36 15.43 17.34
C GLY A 628 6.80 14.32 16.47
N LEU A 629 7.14 13.07 16.81
CA LEU A 629 6.56 11.88 16.20
C LEU A 629 5.22 11.62 16.88
N PHE A 630 4.11 11.75 16.17
CA PHE A 630 2.77 11.59 16.72
C PHE A 630 2.09 10.37 16.10
N GLN A 631 1.80 9.36 16.92
CA GLN A 631 1.12 8.14 16.52
C GLN A 631 -0.02 7.83 17.48
N PRO A 632 -1.21 8.46 17.30
CA PRO A 632 -2.33 8.39 18.24
C PRO A 632 -3.10 7.08 18.22
N THR A 633 -2.90 6.23 17.21
CA THR A 633 -3.57 4.95 17.00
C THR A 633 -2.60 3.98 16.31
N ASP A 634 -2.97 2.70 16.23
CA ASP A 634 -2.13 1.68 15.59
C ASP A 634 -1.96 1.91 14.10
N THR A 635 -2.99 2.42 13.41
CA THR A 635 -2.95 2.67 11.96
C THR A 635 -3.41 4.07 11.61
N LEU A 636 -2.87 4.63 10.52
CA LEU A 636 -3.27 5.91 9.96
C LEU A 636 -4.78 5.97 9.68
N GLY A 637 -5.37 4.90 9.15
CA GLY A 637 -6.79 4.83 8.81
C GLY A 637 -7.71 4.92 10.02
N GLN A 638 -7.32 4.40 11.18
CA GLN A 638 -8.09 4.53 12.42
C GLN A 638 -8.19 5.98 12.90
N TYR A 639 -7.14 6.77 12.68
CA TYR A 639 -7.14 8.18 13.07
C TYR A 639 -7.76 9.08 12.00
N CYS A 640 -7.47 8.85 10.74
CA CYS A 640 -7.84 9.71 9.61
C CYS A 640 -9.09 9.26 8.84
N GLY A 641 -9.93 8.36 9.37
CA GLY A 641 -11.05 7.74 8.65
C GLY A 641 -12.05 8.71 8.01
N SER A 642 -12.16 9.95 8.48
CA SER A 642 -12.99 11.02 7.89
C SER A 642 -12.20 12.29 7.55
N GLY A 643 -10.89 12.17 7.39
CA GLY A 643 -9.96 13.29 7.26
C GLY A 643 -9.32 13.66 8.60
N CYS A 644 -8.09 14.15 8.55
CA CYS A 644 -7.34 14.53 9.76
C CYS A 644 -6.33 15.64 9.48
N VAL A 645 -5.92 16.31 10.54
CA VAL A 645 -4.68 17.10 10.55
C VAL A 645 -3.51 16.13 10.55
N ALA A 646 -2.61 16.27 9.58
CA ALA A 646 -1.46 15.38 9.42
C ALA A 646 -0.20 15.90 10.11
N GLY A 647 -0.05 17.21 10.22
CA GLY A 647 1.08 17.86 10.87
C GLY A 647 0.81 19.33 11.18
N ILE A 648 1.71 19.92 11.95
CA ILE A 648 1.75 21.34 12.24
C ILE A 648 3.19 21.77 12.53
N GLY A 649 3.60 22.93 12.03
CA GLY A 649 4.89 23.53 12.30
C GLY A 649 4.82 25.04 12.35
N PHE A 650 5.67 25.69 13.15
CA PHE A 650 5.79 27.14 13.10
C PHE A 650 6.44 27.60 11.79
N VAL A 651 5.84 28.57 11.12
CA VAL A 651 6.49 29.28 10.01
C VAL A 651 7.47 30.30 10.61
N THR A 652 8.74 29.90 10.71
CA THR A 652 9.76 30.75 11.31
C THR A 652 10.28 31.84 10.37
N ASN A 653 10.52 33.01 10.93
CA ASN A 653 11.25 34.08 10.22
C ASN A 653 12.77 33.85 10.31
N THR A 654 13.55 34.75 9.68
CA THR A 654 15.02 34.71 9.65
C THR A 654 15.70 35.13 10.96
N GLN A 655 14.97 35.55 11.98
CA GLN A 655 15.58 36.07 13.22
C GLN A 655 16.08 34.93 14.11
N SER A 656 17.26 35.11 14.68
CA SER A 656 17.86 34.15 15.62
C SER A 656 17.07 34.00 16.91
N SER A 657 16.33 35.05 17.31
CA SER A 657 15.46 35.08 18.49
C SER A 657 14.29 34.09 18.38
N ALA A 658 13.90 33.67 17.17
CA ALA A 658 12.84 32.71 16.94
C ALA A 658 13.32 31.25 16.92
N ARG A 659 14.49 30.95 17.46
CA ARG A 659 15.06 29.57 17.44
C ARG A 659 14.13 28.54 18.08
N HIS A 660 13.43 28.89 19.16
CA HIS A 660 12.48 28.05 19.87
C HIS A 660 11.26 27.64 19.02
N GLN A 661 11.01 28.36 17.92
CA GLN A 661 9.96 28.04 16.94
C GLN A 661 10.46 27.08 15.83
N ARG A 662 11.68 26.52 15.90
CA ARG A 662 12.13 25.47 14.99
C ARG A 662 11.63 24.12 15.45
N VAL A 663 10.35 24.06 15.66
CA VAL A 663 9.63 22.86 16.09
C VAL A 663 8.43 22.58 15.22
N ALA A 664 8.16 21.31 15.02
CA ALA A 664 7.03 20.81 14.30
C ALA A 664 6.61 19.45 14.89
N LEU A 665 5.44 18.99 14.56
CA LEU A 665 5.01 17.60 14.81
C LEU A 665 4.13 17.12 13.66
N GLY A 666 4.07 15.83 13.48
CA GLY A 666 3.25 15.21 12.45
C GLY A 666 2.95 13.76 12.74
N LEU A 667 1.95 13.24 12.03
CA LEU A 667 1.62 11.82 12.07
C LEU A 667 2.84 11.00 11.67
N SER A 668 3.15 9.99 12.47
CA SER A 668 4.37 9.22 12.34
C SER A 668 4.05 7.73 12.27
N TYR A 669 3.73 7.27 11.07
CA TYR A 669 3.65 5.85 10.72
C TYR A 669 4.88 5.48 9.87
N ASN A 670 5.12 4.18 9.68
CA ASN A 670 6.25 3.74 8.87
C ASN A 670 5.88 3.75 7.37
N ASP A 671 5.65 4.95 6.82
CA ASP A 671 5.24 5.16 5.43
C ASP A 671 5.81 6.45 4.83
N ILE A 672 5.76 6.53 3.50
CA ILE A 672 6.26 7.69 2.75
C ILE A 672 5.43 8.96 3.03
N THR A 673 4.14 8.84 3.31
CA THR A 673 3.27 9.98 3.60
C THR A 673 3.70 10.69 4.88
N SER A 674 4.06 9.93 5.91
CA SER A 674 4.59 10.49 7.16
C SER A 674 5.96 11.16 6.95
N ALA A 675 6.83 10.60 6.10
CA ALA A 675 8.08 11.24 5.72
C ALA A 675 7.86 12.55 4.94
N GLN A 676 6.87 12.58 4.06
CA GLN A 676 6.44 13.79 3.33
C GLN A 676 5.89 14.84 4.28
N THR A 677 5.04 14.44 5.23
CA THR A 677 4.52 15.32 6.28
C THR A 677 5.67 15.92 7.09
N MET A 678 6.62 15.10 7.55
CA MET A 678 7.79 15.61 8.28
C MET A 678 8.57 16.65 7.48
N ALA A 679 8.84 16.38 6.20
CA ALA A 679 9.56 17.31 5.35
C ALA A 679 8.75 18.61 5.08
N HIS A 680 7.42 18.53 4.97
CA HIS A 680 6.53 19.66 4.88
C HIS A 680 6.61 20.54 6.14
N GLU A 681 6.41 19.95 7.32
CA GLU A 681 6.35 20.71 8.57
C GLU A 681 7.71 21.31 8.96
N VAL A 682 8.82 20.59 8.74
CA VAL A 682 10.17 21.14 8.90
C VAL A 682 10.43 22.23 7.84
N GLY A 683 9.81 22.14 6.65
CA GLY A 683 9.79 23.20 5.65
C GLY A 683 9.20 24.52 6.19
N HIS A 684 8.12 24.44 6.99
CA HIS A 684 7.58 25.61 7.71
C HIS A 684 8.61 26.17 8.70
N ASN A 685 9.31 25.35 9.44
CA ASN A 685 10.40 25.78 10.32
C ASN A 685 11.56 26.41 9.55
N GLN A 686 11.69 26.12 8.26
CA GLN A 686 12.64 26.78 7.35
C GLN A 686 12.03 28.00 6.64
N GLY A 687 10.88 28.52 7.13
CA GLY A 687 10.26 29.73 6.68
C GLY A 687 9.40 29.59 5.41
N ARG A 688 9.01 28.38 5.04
CA ARG A 688 8.13 28.19 3.87
C ARG A 688 6.68 28.27 4.27
N GLN A 689 5.91 29.06 3.51
CA GLN A 689 4.45 29.05 3.55
C GLN A 689 3.93 27.98 2.59
N HIS A 690 2.64 27.69 2.66
CA HIS A 690 2.01 26.74 1.75
C HIS A 690 2.10 27.21 0.29
N SER A 691 2.28 26.29 -0.63
CA SER A 691 2.05 26.51 -2.05
C SER A 691 0.54 26.43 -2.38
N PRO A 692 0.05 27.17 -3.40
CA PRO A 692 -1.39 27.37 -3.61
C PRO A 692 -2.07 26.19 -4.29
N CYS A 693 -2.22 25.07 -3.55
CA CYS A 693 -3.00 23.92 -4.05
C CYS A 693 -3.59 23.07 -2.94
N GLY A 694 -4.66 22.33 -3.25
CA GLY A 694 -5.33 21.39 -2.34
C GLY A 694 -6.08 22.07 -1.18
N GLY A 695 -6.43 23.34 -1.30
CA GLY A 695 -7.11 24.10 -0.24
C GLY A 695 -6.19 24.49 0.93
N ALA A 696 -4.87 24.49 0.73
CA ALA A 696 -3.91 24.90 1.75
C ALA A 696 -4.19 26.29 2.28
N ALA A 697 -4.18 26.44 3.60
CA ALA A 697 -4.44 27.71 4.27
C ALA A 697 -3.27 28.68 4.10
N SER A 698 -3.54 29.98 3.96
CA SER A 698 -2.54 31.06 3.89
C SER A 698 -1.40 30.74 2.89
N PRO A 699 -1.71 30.48 1.63
CA PRO A 699 -0.68 30.17 0.63
C PRO A 699 0.25 31.36 0.43
N ASP A 700 1.51 31.07 0.04
CA ASP A 700 2.50 32.09 -0.29
C ASP A 700 2.01 32.92 -1.49
N PRO A 701 1.74 34.23 -1.31
CA PRO A 701 1.26 35.08 -2.39
C PRO A 701 2.31 35.31 -3.51
N ASN A 702 3.58 34.97 -3.24
CA ASN A 702 4.68 35.11 -4.19
C ASN A 702 4.99 33.80 -4.92
N TYR A 703 4.23 32.74 -4.66
CA TYR A 703 4.46 31.48 -5.36
C TYR A 703 4.20 31.63 -6.87
N PRO A 704 5.19 31.34 -7.73
CA PRO A 704 5.13 31.81 -9.12
C PRO A 704 4.28 30.95 -10.06
N TYR A 705 3.94 29.73 -9.67
CA TYR A 705 3.30 28.77 -10.58
C TYR A 705 1.86 28.45 -10.17
N ALA A 706 0.93 28.62 -11.11
CA ALA A 706 -0.47 28.28 -10.92
C ALA A 706 -0.65 26.81 -10.55
N GLY A 707 -1.52 26.51 -9.58
CA GLY A 707 -1.77 25.15 -9.11
C GLY A 707 -0.56 24.48 -8.44
N ALA A 708 0.31 25.31 -7.89
CA ALA A 708 1.53 24.91 -7.19
C ALA A 708 2.44 23.96 -8.00
N LYS A 709 2.56 24.17 -9.31
CA LYS A 709 3.46 23.40 -10.16
C LYS A 709 4.92 23.61 -9.76
N ILE A 710 5.78 22.60 -10.03
CA ILE A 710 7.15 22.60 -9.52
C ILE A 710 8.14 23.50 -10.29
N GLY A 711 7.78 23.96 -11.50
CA GLY A 711 8.57 24.94 -12.28
C GLY A 711 9.75 24.34 -13.06
N TRP A 712 10.34 23.25 -12.60
CA TRP A 712 11.47 22.56 -13.23
C TRP A 712 11.25 21.06 -13.35
N TRP A 713 12.06 20.38 -14.15
CA TRP A 713 12.10 18.92 -14.15
C TRP A 713 12.76 18.43 -12.85
N GLY A 714 12.03 17.66 -12.07
CA GLY A 714 12.56 17.02 -10.87
C GLY A 714 13.23 15.68 -11.19
N PHE A 715 14.11 15.25 -10.29
CA PHE A 715 14.82 13.98 -10.42
C PHE A 715 14.87 13.21 -9.11
N GLU A 716 14.41 11.98 -9.17
CA GLU A 716 14.50 10.97 -8.12
C GLU A 716 15.30 9.78 -8.65
N ALA A 717 16.40 9.47 -7.97
CA ALA A 717 17.24 8.33 -8.35
C ALA A 717 16.44 7.00 -8.20
N PRO A 718 16.71 5.96 -9.03
CA PRO A 718 17.73 5.97 -10.08
C PRO A 718 17.30 6.61 -11.40
N GLU A 719 16.04 6.57 -11.81
CA GLU A 719 15.60 6.98 -13.16
C GLU A 719 14.20 7.57 -13.22
N LYS A 720 13.75 8.23 -12.16
CA LYS A 720 12.43 8.87 -12.16
C LYS A 720 12.54 10.37 -12.39
N LEU A 721 11.79 10.88 -13.38
CA LEU A 721 11.62 12.29 -13.64
C LEU A 721 10.27 12.78 -13.12
N HIS A 722 10.28 13.94 -12.50
CA HIS A 722 9.10 14.67 -12.08
C HIS A 722 8.80 15.80 -13.07
N ASN A 723 7.59 15.77 -13.61
CA ASN A 723 7.21 16.65 -14.72
C ASN A 723 6.70 18.00 -14.19
N PRO A 724 7.28 19.14 -14.61
CA PRO A 724 6.83 20.45 -14.15
C PRO A 724 5.37 20.78 -14.49
N ALA A 725 4.77 20.11 -15.47
CA ALA A 725 3.37 20.34 -15.83
C ALA A 725 2.37 19.55 -14.97
N THR A 726 2.77 18.44 -14.37
CA THR A 726 1.88 17.55 -13.60
C THR A 726 2.14 17.57 -12.11
N ASP A 727 3.40 17.65 -11.70
CA ASP A 727 3.80 17.51 -10.32
C ASP A 727 3.65 18.83 -9.56
N THR A 728 3.44 18.74 -8.26
CA THR A 728 3.08 19.86 -7.40
C THR A 728 4.05 19.98 -6.22
N ASP A 729 4.19 21.19 -5.72
CA ASP A 729 5.15 21.50 -4.66
C ASP A 729 4.80 20.82 -3.33
N ILE A 730 5.83 20.34 -2.64
CA ILE A 730 5.74 19.64 -1.34
C ILE A 730 5.05 20.49 -0.26
N MET A 731 5.08 21.81 -0.36
CA MET A 731 4.40 22.71 0.58
C MET A 731 2.91 22.89 0.29
N GLY A 732 2.33 22.13 -0.65
CA GLY A 732 0.90 22.10 -0.96
C GLY A 732 0.22 20.81 -0.50
N TYR A 733 -1.11 20.77 -0.64
CA TYR A 733 -1.93 19.60 -0.26
C TYR A 733 -2.46 18.81 -1.49
N CYS A 734 -1.78 18.96 -2.63
CA CYS A 734 -2.09 18.23 -3.85
C CYS A 734 -1.40 16.86 -3.90
N LYS A 735 -1.71 16.08 -4.94
CA LYS A 735 -1.04 14.80 -5.23
C LYS A 735 0.21 15.03 -6.09
N ASN A 736 1.02 13.97 -6.26
CA ASN A 736 2.27 13.99 -7.01
C ASN A 736 3.25 15.05 -6.48
N LEU A 737 3.54 14.95 -5.20
CA LEU A 737 4.39 15.91 -4.49
C LEU A 737 5.86 15.78 -4.93
N TRP A 738 6.44 16.91 -5.26
CA TRP A 738 7.87 17.10 -5.44
C TRP A 738 8.23 18.52 -4.99
N ILE A 739 9.52 18.87 -4.95
CA ILE A 739 9.90 20.22 -4.58
C ILE A 739 10.02 21.12 -5.82
N SER A 740 9.48 22.34 -5.75
CA SER A 740 9.66 23.36 -6.82
C SER A 740 11.04 24.02 -6.75
N ASP A 741 11.47 24.57 -7.87
CA ASP A 741 12.67 25.42 -7.93
C ASP A 741 12.54 26.64 -6.99
N TYR A 742 11.34 27.22 -6.90
CA TYR A 742 11.03 28.32 -6.01
C TYR A 742 11.26 27.95 -4.53
N THR A 743 10.64 26.85 -4.08
CA THR A 743 10.78 26.39 -2.70
C THR A 743 12.23 25.94 -2.41
N TYR A 744 12.85 25.21 -3.33
CA TYR A 744 14.23 24.75 -3.17
C TYR A 744 15.23 25.90 -3.04
N ARG A 745 15.12 26.95 -3.86
CA ARG A 745 15.98 28.14 -3.79
C ARG A 745 15.84 28.85 -2.44
N LEU A 746 14.61 29.04 -1.96
CA LEU A 746 14.37 29.71 -0.68
C LEU A 746 14.84 28.87 0.51
N LEU A 747 14.74 27.54 0.41
CA LEU A 747 15.34 26.62 1.38
C LEU A 747 16.87 26.69 1.34
N THR A 748 17.49 26.84 0.16
CA THR A 748 18.94 26.97 0.01
C THR A 748 19.47 28.16 0.82
N ASP A 749 18.84 29.32 0.66
CA ASP A 749 19.21 30.51 1.43
C ASP A 749 19.02 30.30 2.93
N ARG A 750 17.93 29.65 3.30
CA ARG A 750 17.60 29.42 4.72
C ARG A 750 18.54 28.43 5.39
N VAL A 751 18.83 27.30 4.76
CA VAL A 751 19.74 26.26 5.28
C VAL A 751 21.15 26.85 5.41
N ALA A 752 21.62 27.58 4.40
CA ALA A 752 22.93 28.25 4.45
C ALA A 752 22.99 29.25 5.61
N PHE A 753 21.97 30.09 5.78
CA PHE A 753 21.91 31.07 6.88
C PHE A 753 21.94 30.38 8.26
N ILE A 754 21.13 29.35 8.48
CA ILE A 754 21.04 28.62 9.76
C ILE A 754 22.38 27.98 10.12
N ASN A 755 23.10 27.45 9.15
CA ASN A 755 24.40 26.78 9.33
C ASN A 755 25.61 27.76 9.30
N GLY A 756 25.37 29.08 9.22
CA GLY A 756 26.46 30.05 9.16
C GLY A 756 27.30 29.99 7.88
N ALA A 757 26.71 29.47 6.80
CA ALA A 757 27.34 29.32 5.49
C ALA A 757 26.80 30.39 4.48
N ALA A 758 26.15 31.45 4.97
CA ALA A 758 25.54 32.52 4.16
C ALA A 758 26.56 33.57 3.72
#